data_ecd2826037876ed979cdd828ee77e82b
#
_entry.id   ecd2826037876ed979cdd828ee77e82b
#
_cell.length_a   1.000
_cell.length_b   1.000
_cell.length_c   1.000
_cell.angle_alpha   90.00
_cell.angle_beta   90.00
_cell.angle_gamma   90.00
#
_symmetry.space_group_name_H-M   'P 1'
#
loop_
_entity.id
_entity.type
_entity.pdbx_description
1 polymer ?
#
loop_
_entity_poly.entity_id
_entity_poly.type
_entity_poly.pdbx_seq_one_letter_code
_entity_poly.pdbx_strand_id
1 'polypeptide(L)'
;MNVKMRILSGSYDRSDEKNVVIELFGKSDNGKSVTLRYKNFKPYFYLVEPPADLIELWKKDPEIISMDDYDLWVNGKIKKCKKVILHAPWKVPNYRKIAGERCQVLAADIPFHHRFIYDLDLGSCIEVDGEEIKNNKYTTNIVLEVKDIRNVDPFISDLKILSFDIENSLKDKKIFTVGIAIYDKGEIRTNHIEGNTNKEIIEKFIEFIRREDPDVITGYNIDGYDIPYIIEISRELKIGFPIGRDGSEPQRIMGQFWRVHGRIVADAWWNVKREIRPKQETLNAVAKELLGEEKMDVDRSKMDEEWNINRDKVIEYCINDAVLALKILLKIEVLRKYQDISSVSKLPLDDVMNSGASTLIDSILIREADRNFIGVPLMMSQEEGEEERIEGGYVHTIEPGLYHWVCVLDFKSMYPSIIIKYNICFTTLSKDGTIVSPSGAKFLPKEIKEGLIPKILKNLMNQRDEIKEKMKRSEGEIKEYYNGLQQAIKILMNSFYGVFASSFYRFTNKEIGSSITSFGRETVKSVIKDLEERGIRVVYGDTDSVFFISPKQNIEETVKFGEKIAEEISKKENLIFEFEQVLEPFFSHGAKKRYVGKVVYPSNEAGTIVVRGYETRRTDSFDLQSEILMEIFQLILDGKLDEAKRRSKEIIEQVKKGQVPLEKLVISRTVRDIKQYKNPDSMPNVQAARKLQEIGYEFVPGMKVSWIVTNDRKSPQEVEPYINGRPFNKKPDYEYYARGIAETLT
;
A
#
# COMPACT_ATOMS: atom_id res chain seq x y z
N MET A 1 -25.17 24.65 14.30
CA MET A 1 -24.57 24.59 12.96
C MET A 1 -24.65 23.16 12.45
N ASN A 2 -24.92 22.97 11.17
CA ASN A 2 -24.94 21.66 10.51
C ASN A 2 -23.82 21.62 9.47
N VAL A 3 -23.02 20.54 9.46
CA VAL A 3 -21.90 20.38 8.54
C VAL A 3 -21.88 18.95 8.02
N LYS A 4 -21.70 18.79 6.70
CA LYS A 4 -21.37 17.50 6.06
C LYS A 4 -19.87 17.51 5.77
N MET A 5 -19.16 16.46 6.18
CA MET A 5 -17.72 16.41 6.01
C MET A 5 -17.21 15.02 5.72
N ARG A 6 -16.06 14.96 5.02
CA ARG A 6 -15.24 13.77 4.95
C ARG A 6 -14.25 13.79 6.11
N ILE A 7 -14.15 12.68 6.83
CA ILE A 7 -13.19 12.53 7.93
C ILE A 7 -11.80 12.27 7.35
N LEU A 8 -10.84 13.13 7.67
CA LEU A 8 -9.46 13.00 7.21
C LEU A 8 -8.56 12.35 8.25
N SER A 9 -8.75 12.67 9.52
CA SER A 9 -7.88 12.22 10.60
C SER A 9 -8.62 12.25 11.94
N GLY A 10 -8.19 11.41 12.88
CA GLY A 10 -8.75 11.38 14.23
C GLY A 10 -7.66 11.37 15.30
N SER A 11 -7.94 12.00 16.42
CA SER A 11 -7.09 12.00 17.60
C SER A 11 -7.92 12.26 18.86
N TYR A 12 -7.27 12.58 19.96
CA TYR A 12 -7.96 12.93 21.18
C TYR A 12 -7.17 13.99 21.97
N ASP A 13 -7.90 14.78 22.73
CA ASP A 13 -7.35 15.85 23.57
C ASP A 13 -6.96 15.28 24.94
N ARG A 14 -5.67 15.39 25.31
CA ARG A 14 -5.10 14.90 26.57
C ARG A 14 -5.11 15.93 27.71
N SER A 15 -5.69 17.10 27.52
CA SER A 15 -5.60 18.18 28.50
C SER A 15 -6.32 17.90 29.82
N ASP A 16 -7.33 17.01 29.79
CA ASP A 16 -8.08 16.59 30.99
C ASP A 16 -8.12 15.06 31.08
N GLU A 17 -7.47 14.52 32.11
CA GLU A 17 -7.39 13.07 32.32
C GLU A 17 -8.75 12.41 32.63
N LYS A 18 -9.71 13.17 33.15
CA LYS A 18 -11.04 12.64 33.50
C LYS A 18 -12.07 12.83 32.40
N ASN A 19 -11.87 13.81 31.52
CA ASN A 19 -12.80 14.19 30.47
C ASN A 19 -12.11 14.22 29.11
N VAL A 20 -11.68 13.08 28.64
CA VAL A 20 -11.04 12.95 27.33
C VAL A 20 -12.05 13.33 26.23
N VAL A 21 -11.57 14.04 25.22
CA VAL A 21 -12.37 14.49 24.08
C VAL A 21 -11.83 13.86 22.81
N ILE A 22 -12.71 13.22 22.03
CA ILE A 22 -12.38 12.76 20.68
C ILE A 22 -12.32 13.96 19.76
N GLU A 23 -11.30 14.04 18.94
CA GLU A 23 -11.13 15.05 17.90
C GLU A 23 -11.17 14.38 16.54
N LEU A 24 -12.12 14.78 15.68
CA LEU A 24 -12.17 14.36 14.28
C LEU A 24 -11.92 15.57 13.40
N PHE A 25 -10.97 15.46 12.50
CA PHE A 25 -10.61 16.52 11.56
C PHE A 25 -11.04 16.13 10.16
N GLY A 26 -11.58 17.09 9.43
CA GLY A 26 -12.09 16.79 8.10
C GLY A 26 -12.24 18.00 7.20
N LYS A 27 -12.85 17.73 6.06
CA LYS A 27 -13.15 18.72 5.02
C LYS A 27 -14.65 18.70 4.74
N SER A 28 -15.29 19.85 4.85
CA SER A 28 -16.72 19.96 4.55
C SER A 28 -17.00 19.82 3.06
N ASP A 29 -18.24 19.56 2.71
CA ASP A 29 -18.68 19.45 1.32
C ASP A 29 -18.53 20.76 0.53
N ASN A 30 -18.44 21.90 1.22
CA ASN A 30 -18.18 23.22 0.64
C ASN A 30 -16.72 23.68 0.78
N GLY A 31 -15.79 22.77 1.12
CA GLY A 31 -14.36 23.01 1.09
C GLY A 31 -13.75 23.68 2.31
N LYS A 32 -14.44 23.71 3.44
CA LYS A 32 -13.90 24.26 4.70
C LYS A 32 -13.29 23.18 5.57
N SER A 33 -12.21 23.51 6.26
CA SER A 33 -11.62 22.61 7.25
C SER A 33 -12.45 22.62 8.54
N VAL A 34 -12.64 21.45 9.13
CA VAL A 34 -13.51 21.26 10.30
C VAL A 34 -12.81 20.43 11.36
N THR A 35 -12.96 20.86 12.61
CA THR A 35 -12.63 20.07 13.79
C THR A 35 -13.91 19.76 14.55
N LEU A 36 -14.14 18.47 14.83
CA LEU A 36 -15.25 18.02 15.67
C LEU A 36 -14.69 17.59 17.03
N ARG A 37 -15.36 18.02 18.09
CA ARG A 37 -15.05 17.61 19.46
C ARG A 37 -16.21 16.82 20.03
N TYR A 38 -15.95 15.58 20.43
CA TYR A 38 -16.95 14.70 21.01
C TYR A 38 -16.56 14.34 22.44
N LYS A 39 -17.44 14.69 23.38
CA LYS A 39 -17.23 14.47 24.82
C LYS A 39 -17.88 13.17 25.29
N ASN A 40 -17.42 12.67 26.43
CA ASN A 40 -18.02 11.55 27.17
C ASN A 40 -17.88 10.18 26.53
N PHE A 41 -17.04 10.00 25.50
CA PHE A 41 -16.68 8.68 25.02
C PHE A 41 -15.49 8.15 25.84
N LYS A 42 -15.59 6.91 26.38
CA LYS A 42 -14.59 6.35 27.27
C LYS A 42 -13.93 5.12 26.64
N PRO A 43 -12.64 4.92 26.86
CA PRO A 43 -11.94 3.71 26.42
C PRO A 43 -12.35 2.50 27.24
N TYR A 44 -12.38 1.34 26.61
CA TYR A 44 -12.69 0.09 27.26
C TYR A 44 -11.97 -1.09 26.63
N PHE A 45 -11.87 -2.17 27.38
CA PHE A 45 -11.37 -3.46 26.94
C PHE A 45 -12.02 -4.56 27.77
N TYR A 46 -11.74 -5.83 27.43
CA TYR A 46 -12.37 -6.96 28.10
C TYR A 46 -11.32 -7.87 28.72
N LEU A 47 -11.64 -8.42 29.89
CA LEU A 47 -10.87 -9.49 30.55
C LEU A 47 -11.68 -10.78 30.49
N VAL A 48 -11.07 -11.88 30.01
CA VAL A 48 -11.73 -13.18 29.92
C VAL A 48 -11.50 -13.93 31.21
N GLU A 49 -12.57 -14.26 31.91
CA GLU A 49 -12.54 -15.02 33.16
C GLU A 49 -11.44 -14.52 34.13
N PRO A 50 -11.43 -13.22 34.48
CA PRO A 50 -10.36 -12.68 35.32
C PRO A 50 -10.34 -13.27 36.73
N PRO A 51 -9.15 -13.40 37.35
CA PRO A 51 -9.07 -13.87 38.76
C PRO A 51 -9.80 -12.93 39.72
N ALA A 52 -10.44 -13.49 40.72
CA ALA A 52 -11.23 -12.74 41.70
C ALA A 52 -10.41 -11.68 42.45
N ASP A 53 -9.15 -12.00 42.79
CA ASP A 53 -8.25 -11.04 43.47
C ASP A 53 -7.91 -9.82 42.60
N LEU A 54 -7.75 -9.99 41.28
CA LEU A 54 -7.55 -8.89 40.36
C LEU A 54 -8.77 -7.98 40.31
N ILE A 55 -9.97 -8.53 40.23
CA ILE A 55 -11.23 -7.78 40.24
C ILE A 55 -11.36 -6.96 41.54
N GLU A 56 -11.08 -7.57 42.70
CA GLU A 56 -11.14 -6.89 43.99
C GLU A 56 -10.11 -5.74 44.07
N LEU A 57 -8.90 -5.97 43.58
CA LEU A 57 -7.86 -4.91 43.51
C LEU A 57 -8.32 -3.73 42.64
N TRP A 58 -8.86 -4.02 41.45
CA TRP A 58 -9.25 -3.00 40.50
C TRP A 58 -10.54 -2.26 40.88
N LYS A 59 -11.40 -2.83 41.71
CA LYS A 59 -12.57 -2.13 42.26
C LYS A 59 -12.19 -0.90 43.06
N LYS A 60 -10.98 -0.86 43.60
CA LYS A 60 -10.47 0.24 44.43
C LYS A 60 -9.71 1.27 43.61
N ASP A 61 -9.48 1.03 42.30
CA ASP A 61 -8.72 1.90 41.43
C ASP A 61 -9.60 3.05 40.91
N PRO A 62 -9.25 4.32 41.24
CA PRO A 62 -10.07 5.47 40.83
C PRO A 62 -10.03 5.73 39.31
N GLU A 63 -9.06 5.20 38.57
CA GLU A 63 -9.00 5.31 37.12
C GLU A 63 -10.07 4.47 36.43
N ILE A 64 -10.50 3.38 37.05
CA ILE A 64 -11.49 2.49 36.49
C ILE A 64 -12.90 3.00 36.83
N ILE A 65 -13.69 3.30 35.80
CA ILE A 65 -15.07 3.77 35.93
C ILE A 65 -15.98 2.62 36.31
N SER A 66 -15.87 1.49 35.62
CA SER A 66 -16.70 0.31 35.87
C SER A 66 -16.04 -0.97 35.34
N MET A 67 -16.49 -2.09 35.87
CA MET A 67 -16.18 -3.42 35.40
C MET A 67 -17.48 -4.21 35.34
N ASP A 68 -18.05 -4.30 34.15
CA ASP A 68 -19.37 -4.89 33.95
C ASP A 68 -19.26 -6.30 33.41
N ASP A 69 -20.21 -7.15 33.81
CA ASP A 69 -20.29 -8.50 33.27
C ASP A 69 -20.68 -8.48 31.82
N TYR A 70 -19.97 -9.28 30.99
CA TYR A 70 -20.17 -9.31 29.55
C TYR A 70 -19.84 -10.70 29.01
N ASP A 71 -20.75 -11.29 28.23
CA ASP A 71 -20.52 -12.59 27.63
C ASP A 71 -20.04 -12.45 26.21
N LEU A 72 -18.90 -13.06 25.89
CA LEU A 72 -18.30 -13.02 24.56
C LEU A 72 -17.96 -14.44 24.07
N TRP A 73 -18.17 -14.65 22.78
CA TRP A 73 -17.67 -15.84 22.09
C TRP A 73 -16.15 -15.74 21.95
N VAL A 74 -15.42 -16.66 22.55
CA VAL A 74 -13.95 -16.70 22.52
C VAL A 74 -13.49 -18.13 22.27
N ASN A 75 -12.75 -18.36 21.18
CA ASN A 75 -12.18 -19.66 20.85
C ASN A 75 -13.21 -20.83 20.88
N GLY A 76 -14.36 -20.62 20.27
CA GLY A 76 -15.37 -21.64 20.11
C GLY A 76 -16.40 -21.74 21.24
N LYS A 77 -16.28 -20.97 22.31
CA LYS A 77 -17.19 -21.00 23.47
C LYS A 77 -17.57 -19.61 23.92
N ILE A 78 -18.78 -19.49 24.47
CA ILE A 78 -19.19 -18.27 25.15
C ILE A 78 -18.54 -18.27 26.55
N LYS A 79 -17.74 -17.25 26.84
CA LYS A 79 -17.02 -17.09 28.10
C LYS A 79 -17.50 -15.85 28.86
N LYS A 80 -17.46 -15.91 30.15
CA LYS A 80 -17.78 -14.78 31.03
C LYS A 80 -16.59 -13.82 31.06
N CYS A 81 -16.83 -12.58 30.69
CA CYS A 81 -15.82 -11.54 30.66
C CYS A 81 -16.20 -10.37 31.55
N LYS A 82 -15.24 -9.51 31.84
CA LYS A 82 -15.45 -8.19 32.44
C LYS A 82 -15.12 -7.11 31.41
N LYS A 83 -16.06 -6.21 31.18
CA LYS A 83 -15.83 -5.02 30.39
C LYS A 83 -15.28 -3.93 31.29
N VAL A 84 -14.01 -3.58 31.11
CA VAL A 84 -13.31 -2.60 31.94
C VAL A 84 -13.31 -1.25 31.23
N ILE A 85 -13.92 -0.23 31.84
CA ILE A 85 -14.00 1.11 31.29
C ILE A 85 -13.08 2.02 32.09
N LEU A 86 -12.17 2.72 31.41
CA LEU A 86 -11.23 3.66 32.01
C LEU A 86 -11.58 5.12 31.68
N HIS A 87 -11.01 6.06 32.43
CA HIS A 87 -11.13 7.49 32.14
C HIS A 87 -10.27 7.90 30.95
N ALA A 88 -9.04 7.41 30.84
CA ALA A 88 -8.05 7.88 29.88
C ALA A 88 -7.54 6.76 28.96
N PRO A 89 -7.58 6.93 27.62
CA PRO A 89 -7.12 5.90 26.68
C PRO A 89 -5.62 5.61 26.76
N TRP A 90 -4.78 6.60 27.12
CA TRP A 90 -3.34 6.40 27.21
C TRP A 90 -2.90 5.55 28.41
N LYS A 91 -3.81 5.23 29.31
CA LYS A 91 -3.55 4.34 30.45
C LYS A 91 -3.87 2.87 30.14
N VAL A 92 -4.61 2.59 29.07
CA VAL A 92 -4.98 1.23 28.65
C VAL A 92 -3.76 0.30 28.51
N PRO A 93 -2.65 0.70 27.86
CA PRO A 93 -1.50 -0.20 27.70
C PRO A 93 -0.94 -0.74 29.02
N ASN A 94 -0.92 0.06 30.08
CA ASN A 94 -0.45 -0.39 31.39
C ASN A 94 -1.38 -1.44 32.01
N TYR A 95 -2.68 -1.19 31.99
CA TYR A 95 -3.68 -2.14 32.49
C TYR A 95 -3.68 -3.44 31.69
N ARG A 96 -3.54 -3.34 30.37
CA ARG A 96 -3.40 -4.49 29.47
C ARG A 96 -2.22 -5.37 29.83
N LYS A 97 -1.08 -4.76 30.12
CA LYS A 97 0.15 -5.48 30.51
C LYS A 97 -0.04 -6.22 31.83
N ILE A 98 -0.60 -5.55 32.84
CA ILE A 98 -0.83 -6.14 34.17
C ILE A 98 -1.81 -7.32 34.07
N ALA A 99 -2.94 -7.12 33.41
CA ALA A 99 -3.97 -8.17 33.26
C ALA A 99 -3.51 -9.30 32.36
N GLY A 100 -2.73 -9.01 31.32
CA GLY A 100 -2.25 -10.00 30.36
C GLY A 100 -1.35 -11.09 30.95
N GLU A 101 -0.74 -10.82 32.08
CA GLU A 101 0.06 -11.82 32.82
C GLU A 101 -0.82 -12.84 33.59
N ARG A 102 -2.12 -12.56 33.76
CA ARG A 102 -3.01 -13.32 34.61
C ARG A 102 -4.24 -13.87 33.87
N CYS A 103 -4.66 -13.25 32.77
CA CYS A 103 -5.82 -13.67 31.99
C CYS A 103 -5.71 -13.16 30.56
N GLN A 104 -6.58 -13.67 29.69
CA GLN A 104 -6.65 -13.16 28.31
C GLN A 104 -7.32 -11.78 28.29
N VAL A 105 -6.70 -10.84 27.57
CA VAL A 105 -7.20 -9.48 27.37
C VAL A 105 -7.69 -9.35 25.94
N LEU A 106 -8.86 -8.76 25.74
CA LEU A 106 -9.46 -8.55 24.42
C LEU A 106 -9.67 -7.06 24.15
N ALA A 107 -9.56 -6.67 22.90
CA ALA A 107 -9.88 -5.34 22.39
C ALA A 107 -9.09 -4.17 23.00
N ALA A 108 -7.95 -4.45 23.61
CA ALA A 108 -7.16 -3.44 24.34
C ALA A 108 -6.14 -2.68 23.46
N ASP A 109 -5.98 -3.05 22.20
CA ASP A 109 -5.02 -2.45 21.26
C ASP A 109 -5.68 -1.78 20.08
N ILE A 110 -6.98 -1.50 20.17
CA ILE A 110 -7.70 -0.74 19.15
C ILE A 110 -7.43 0.75 19.39
N PRO A 111 -6.93 1.50 18.41
CA PRO A 111 -6.75 2.95 18.58
C PRO A 111 -8.05 3.62 19.04
N PHE A 112 -7.94 4.58 19.96
CA PHE A 112 -9.12 5.15 20.62
C PHE A 112 -10.10 5.80 19.64
N HIS A 113 -9.61 6.54 18.65
CA HIS A 113 -10.49 7.12 17.63
C HIS A 113 -11.13 6.08 16.72
N HIS A 114 -10.46 4.93 16.49
CA HIS A 114 -11.08 3.80 15.78
C HIS A 114 -12.18 3.17 16.64
N ARG A 115 -11.93 2.98 17.95
CA ARG A 115 -12.97 2.47 18.85
C ARG A 115 -14.23 3.33 18.83
N PHE A 116 -14.06 4.63 18.81
CA PHE A 116 -15.15 5.60 18.67
C PHE A 116 -15.90 5.43 17.35
N ILE A 117 -15.16 5.37 16.24
CA ILE A 117 -15.73 5.22 14.91
C ILE A 117 -16.51 3.90 14.79
N TYR A 118 -15.97 2.82 15.32
CA TYR A 118 -16.63 1.50 15.28
C TYR A 118 -17.89 1.47 16.14
N ASP A 119 -17.84 2.02 17.35
CA ASP A 119 -18.98 1.99 18.28
C ASP A 119 -20.17 2.81 17.77
N LEU A 120 -19.91 3.93 17.11
CA LEU A 120 -20.95 4.74 16.50
C LEU A 120 -21.29 4.30 15.06
N ASP A 121 -20.59 3.27 14.55
CA ASP A 121 -20.70 2.78 13.18
C ASP A 121 -20.59 3.88 12.13
N LEU A 122 -19.63 4.77 12.31
CA LEU A 122 -19.41 5.88 11.40
C LEU A 122 -18.76 5.42 10.10
N GLY A 123 -19.22 6.00 8.98
CA GLY A 123 -18.57 5.89 7.69
C GLY A 123 -17.47 6.93 7.52
N SER A 124 -16.96 7.05 6.30
CA SER A 124 -15.92 8.03 5.95
C SER A 124 -16.45 9.45 5.84
N CYS A 125 -17.74 9.62 5.55
CA CYS A 125 -18.41 10.92 5.44
C CYS A 125 -19.60 10.97 6.39
N ILE A 126 -19.75 12.10 7.07
CA ILE A 126 -20.75 12.27 8.14
C ILE A 126 -21.42 13.63 8.05
N GLU A 127 -22.61 13.71 8.64
CA GLU A 127 -23.32 14.96 8.88
C GLU A 127 -23.38 15.19 10.38
N VAL A 128 -23.04 16.39 10.82
CA VAL A 128 -22.93 16.74 12.23
C VAL A 128 -23.76 17.96 12.55
N ASP A 129 -24.55 17.86 13.62
CA ASP A 129 -25.15 19.01 14.26
C ASP A 129 -24.36 19.32 15.53
N GLY A 130 -23.97 20.55 15.70
CA GLY A 130 -23.17 20.96 16.84
C GLY A 130 -23.15 22.43 17.08
N GLU A 131 -22.57 22.82 18.18
CA GLU A 131 -22.35 24.20 18.57
C GLU A 131 -20.96 24.66 18.10
N GLU A 132 -20.93 25.74 17.31
CA GLU A 132 -19.64 26.32 16.91
C GLU A 132 -19.02 27.03 18.09
N ILE A 133 -17.74 26.69 18.35
CA ILE A 133 -16.95 27.30 19.40
C ILE A 133 -15.80 28.10 18.83
N LYS A 134 -15.44 29.18 19.47
CA LYS A 134 -14.23 29.96 19.17
C LYS A 134 -13.10 29.39 20.02
N ASN A 135 -12.03 28.99 19.37
CA ASN A 135 -10.89 28.37 20.04
C ASN A 135 -9.57 28.73 19.35
N ASN A 136 -8.57 29.07 20.14
CA ASN A 136 -7.24 29.41 19.65
C ASN A 136 -6.35 28.19 19.44
N LYS A 137 -6.79 27.00 19.86
CA LYS A 137 -6.04 25.76 19.76
C LYS A 137 -5.97 25.23 18.32
N TYR A 138 -7.09 25.28 17.61
CA TYR A 138 -7.24 24.66 16.29
C TYR A 138 -7.05 25.67 15.16
N THR A 139 -6.43 25.18 14.07
CA THR A 139 -6.21 25.99 12.86
C THR A 139 -7.36 25.93 11.86
N THR A 140 -8.32 25.02 12.06
CA THR A 140 -9.43 24.78 11.12
C THR A 140 -10.42 25.95 11.09
N ASN A 141 -11.11 26.09 9.94
CA ASN A 141 -12.11 27.16 9.76
C ASN A 141 -13.30 27.04 10.72
N ILE A 142 -13.71 25.81 11.01
CA ILE A 142 -14.87 25.51 11.85
C ILE A 142 -14.44 24.57 12.98
N VAL A 143 -14.88 24.87 14.20
CA VAL A 143 -14.71 23.98 15.36
C VAL A 143 -16.09 23.77 15.98
N LEU A 144 -16.53 22.52 16.08
CA LEU A 144 -17.85 22.17 16.61
C LEU A 144 -17.74 21.28 17.84
N GLU A 145 -18.53 21.60 18.87
CA GLU A 145 -18.89 20.65 19.93
C GLU A 145 -20.07 19.83 19.41
N VAL A 146 -19.89 18.52 19.26
CA VAL A 146 -20.87 17.64 18.63
C VAL A 146 -22.10 17.43 19.50
N LYS A 147 -23.30 17.60 18.93
CA LYS A 147 -24.58 17.25 19.56
C LYS A 147 -25.17 15.99 18.94
N ASP A 148 -25.12 15.86 17.62
CA ASP A 148 -25.59 14.70 16.89
C ASP A 148 -24.69 14.43 15.70
N ILE A 149 -24.52 13.15 15.37
CA ILE A 149 -23.66 12.71 14.28
C ILE A 149 -24.30 11.53 13.57
N ARG A 150 -24.31 11.57 12.23
CA ARG A 150 -24.88 10.51 11.38
C ARG A 150 -24.10 10.36 10.09
N ASN A 151 -24.21 9.20 9.48
CA ASN A 151 -23.58 8.92 8.19
C ASN A 151 -24.31 9.59 7.04
N VAL A 152 -23.54 9.94 6.01
CA VAL A 152 -24.06 10.39 4.71
C VAL A 152 -23.35 9.58 3.61
N ASP A 153 -23.92 9.62 2.40
CA ASP A 153 -23.27 8.99 1.26
C ASP A 153 -21.86 9.58 1.03
N PRO A 154 -20.85 8.75 0.79
CA PRO A 154 -19.50 9.23 0.59
C PRO A 154 -19.38 10.19 -0.59
N PHE A 155 -18.61 11.24 -0.41
CA PHE A 155 -18.25 12.19 -1.46
C PHE A 155 -16.74 12.40 -1.49
N ILE A 156 -16.22 12.77 -2.67
CA ILE A 156 -14.80 13.06 -2.83
C ILE A 156 -14.54 14.53 -2.53
N SER A 157 -13.52 14.79 -1.72
CA SER A 157 -13.09 16.14 -1.36
C SER A 157 -11.89 16.55 -2.18
N ASP A 158 -11.89 17.81 -2.63
CA ASP A 158 -10.72 18.44 -3.24
C ASP A 158 -9.86 18.99 -2.10
N LEU A 159 -8.72 18.36 -1.86
CA LEU A 159 -7.88 18.63 -0.69
C LEU A 159 -6.83 19.69 -1.02
N LYS A 160 -6.59 20.58 -0.04
CA LYS A 160 -5.53 21.58 -0.10
C LYS A 160 -4.20 20.90 0.27
N ILE A 161 -3.20 21.04 -0.59
CA ILE A 161 -1.91 20.37 -0.44
C ILE A 161 -0.80 21.40 -0.34
N LEU A 162 0.04 21.26 0.68
CA LEU A 162 1.28 22.03 0.81
C LEU A 162 2.46 21.10 0.59
N SER A 163 3.27 21.40 -0.42
CA SER A 163 4.54 20.73 -0.70
C SER A 163 5.68 21.63 -0.29
N PHE A 164 6.70 21.07 0.32
CA PHE A 164 7.87 21.85 0.71
C PHE A 164 9.17 21.10 0.49
N ASP A 165 10.24 21.86 0.34
CA ASP A 165 11.61 21.38 0.26
C ASP A 165 12.49 22.34 1.05
N ILE A 166 13.54 21.84 1.67
CA ILE A 166 14.53 22.68 2.37
C ILE A 166 15.86 22.59 1.65
N GLU A 167 16.56 23.72 1.61
CA GLU A 167 17.95 23.76 1.23
C GLU A 167 18.77 24.21 2.44
N ASN A 168 19.83 23.49 2.71
CA ASN A 168 20.66 23.70 3.90
C ASN A 168 22.15 23.58 3.58
N SER A 169 22.96 24.09 4.50
CA SER A 169 24.41 23.99 4.41
C SER A 169 24.87 22.53 4.53
N LEU A 170 25.89 22.16 3.77
CA LEU A 170 26.58 20.88 3.89
C LEU A 170 27.63 20.88 5.00
N LYS A 171 28.02 22.05 5.47
CA LYS A 171 29.09 22.24 6.46
C LYS A 171 28.56 22.31 7.90
N ASP A 172 27.40 22.91 8.07
CA ASP A 172 26.72 23.05 9.34
C ASP A 172 25.21 22.80 9.18
N LYS A 173 24.44 23.02 10.23
CA LYS A 173 22.99 22.80 10.21
C LYS A 173 22.17 24.01 9.76
N LYS A 174 22.80 25.01 9.12
CA LYS A 174 22.11 26.21 8.68
C LYS A 174 21.11 25.92 7.57
N ILE A 175 19.86 26.31 7.78
CA ILE A 175 18.81 26.27 6.75
C ILE A 175 18.92 27.54 5.92
N PHE A 176 19.04 27.42 4.60
CA PHE A 176 19.09 28.57 3.70
C PHE A 176 17.70 29.09 3.36
N THR A 177 16.82 28.19 2.97
CA THR A 177 15.46 28.55 2.56
C THR A 177 14.54 27.31 2.61
N VAL A 178 13.25 27.56 2.72
CA VAL A 178 12.20 26.56 2.53
C VAL A 178 11.41 26.95 1.28
N GLY A 179 11.44 26.12 0.27
CA GLY A 179 10.62 26.27 -0.92
C GLY A 179 9.24 25.66 -0.73
N ILE A 180 8.20 26.33 -1.17
CA ILE A 180 6.82 25.94 -0.92
C ILE A 180 6.00 25.99 -2.22
N ALA A 181 5.16 24.96 -2.42
CA ALA A 181 4.14 24.96 -3.46
C ALA A 181 2.82 24.53 -2.82
N ILE A 182 1.74 25.25 -3.16
CA ILE A 182 0.41 24.98 -2.61
C ILE A 182 -0.55 24.69 -3.75
N TYR A 183 -1.24 23.56 -3.66
CA TYR A 183 -2.39 23.24 -4.50
C TYR A 183 -3.66 23.58 -3.73
N ASP A 184 -4.48 24.42 -4.32
CA ASP A 184 -5.76 24.83 -3.77
C ASP A 184 -6.76 25.06 -4.91
N LYS A 185 -7.84 24.29 -4.93
CA LYS A 185 -8.94 24.41 -5.90
C LYS A 185 -8.48 24.47 -7.37
N GLY A 186 -7.58 23.58 -7.74
CA GLY A 186 -7.06 23.45 -9.09
C GLY A 186 -5.90 24.37 -9.45
N GLU A 187 -5.50 25.28 -8.57
CA GLU A 187 -4.41 26.24 -8.81
C GLU A 187 -3.19 25.94 -7.94
N ILE A 188 -2.00 26.14 -8.51
CA ILE A 188 -0.74 25.99 -7.80
C ILE A 188 -0.14 27.37 -7.58
N ARG A 189 0.12 27.69 -6.30
CA ARG A 189 0.82 28.90 -5.86
C ARG A 189 2.17 28.52 -5.29
N THR A 190 3.14 29.39 -5.40
CA THR A 190 4.49 29.17 -4.86
C THR A 190 4.86 30.24 -3.85
N ASN A 191 5.75 29.88 -2.95
CA ASN A 191 6.31 30.78 -1.97
C ASN A 191 7.65 30.23 -1.47
N HIS A 192 8.36 31.02 -0.69
CA HIS A 192 9.58 30.57 0.00
C HIS A 192 9.71 31.29 1.33
N ILE A 193 10.52 30.72 2.21
CA ILE A 193 10.80 31.29 3.51
C ILE A 193 12.30 31.56 3.63
N GLU A 194 12.65 32.75 4.06
CA GLU A 194 14.00 33.17 4.36
C GLU A 194 14.08 33.77 5.76
N GLY A 195 15.26 33.74 6.34
CA GLY A 195 15.53 34.37 7.62
C GLY A 195 17.02 34.40 7.94
N ASN A 196 17.40 35.17 8.93
CA ASN A 196 18.80 35.32 9.36
C ASN A 196 19.28 34.16 10.25
N THR A 197 18.35 33.46 10.88
CA THR A 197 18.63 32.33 11.79
C THR A 197 17.70 31.17 11.51
N ASN A 198 18.09 29.95 11.91
CA ASN A 198 17.23 28.78 11.83
C ASN A 198 15.94 28.98 12.61
N LYS A 199 16.01 29.60 13.78
CA LYS A 199 14.86 29.91 14.62
C LYS A 199 13.84 30.76 13.85
N GLU A 200 14.27 31.82 13.19
CA GLU A 200 13.40 32.69 12.40
C GLU A 200 12.73 31.94 11.25
N ILE A 201 13.50 31.13 10.53
CA ILE A 201 13.01 30.36 9.39
C ILE A 201 11.96 29.34 9.84
N ILE A 202 12.24 28.59 10.91
CA ILE A 202 11.33 27.57 11.43
C ILE A 202 10.04 28.20 11.97
N GLU A 203 10.15 29.29 12.73
CA GLU A 203 8.98 30.00 13.26
C GLU A 203 8.09 30.57 12.14
N LYS A 204 8.69 31.11 11.08
CA LYS A 204 7.96 31.57 9.90
C LYS A 204 7.28 30.42 9.17
N PHE A 205 7.93 29.27 9.07
CA PHE A 205 7.37 28.09 8.42
C PHE A 205 6.20 27.52 9.22
N ILE A 206 6.32 27.45 10.54
CA ILE A 206 5.22 27.04 11.44
C ILE A 206 4.02 27.95 11.22
N GLU A 207 4.22 29.27 11.26
CA GLU A 207 3.16 30.26 11.05
C GLU A 207 2.52 30.11 9.67
N PHE A 208 3.34 29.89 8.64
CA PHE A 208 2.86 29.70 7.28
C PHE A 208 1.94 28.46 7.17
N ILE A 209 2.35 27.33 7.72
CA ILE A 209 1.54 26.09 7.71
C ILE A 209 0.24 26.30 8.49
N ARG A 210 0.30 26.91 9.66
CA ARG A 210 -0.88 27.15 10.49
C ARG A 210 -1.88 28.11 9.81
N ARG A 211 -1.40 29.14 9.16
CA ARG A 211 -2.23 30.11 8.44
C ARG A 211 -2.87 29.51 7.18
N GLU A 212 -2.09 28.78 6.40
CA GLU A 212 -2.60 28.13 5.17
C GLU A 212 -3.51 26.96 5.50
N ASP A 213 -3.30 26.31 6.60
CA ASP A 213 -4.08 25.15 7.09
C ASP A 213 -4.27 24.07 6.04
N PRO A 214 -3.20 23.50 5.46
CA PRO A 214 -3.35 22.48 4.44
C PRO A 214 -3.94 21.18 5.02
N ASP A 215 -4.69 20.47 4.17
CA ASP A 215 -5.19 19.12 4.49
C ASP A 215 -4.08 18.08 4.38
N VAL A 216 -3.19 18.28 3.41
CA VAL A 216 -2.10 17.34 3.07
C VAL A 216 -0.78 18.07 3.07
N ILE A 217 0.23 17.46 3.65
CA ILE A 217 1.63 17.91 3.58
C ILE A 217 2.41 16.89 2.75
N THR A 218 3.11 17.35 1.75
CA THR A 218 3.95 16.53 0.88
C THR A 218 5.30 17.18 0.60
N GLY A 219 6.11 16.51 -0.11
CA GLY A 219 7.43 16.86 -0.56
C GLY A 219 8.10 15.59 -1.05
N TYR A 220 9.34 15.68 -1.47
CA TYR A 220 10.06 14.50 -1.95
C TYR A 220 11.03 14.02 -0.89
N ASN A 221 10.74 12.87 -0.28
CA ASN A 221 11.51 12.29 0.84
C ASN A 221 11.49 13.16 2.11
N ILE A 222 10.37 13.80 2.39
CA ILE A 222 10.23 14.61 3.61
C ILE A 222 10.23 13.76 4.88
N ASP A 223 9.72 12.54 4.84
CA ASP A 223 9.70 11.63 6.00
C ASP A 223 11.12 11.23 6.42
N GLY A 224 11.99 11.02 5.46
CA GLY A 224 13.37 10.60 5.73
C GLY A 224 14.36 11.72 5.98
N TYR A 225 14.08 12.91 5.48
CA TYR A 225 15.04 14.01 5.58
C TYR A 225 14.46 15.31 6.14
N ASP A 226 13.57 15.98 5.43
CA ASP A 226 13.15 17.36 5.74
C ASP A 226 12.50 17.47 7.11
N ILE A 227 11.55 16.61 7.41
CA ILE A 227 10.83 16.62 8.69
C ILE A 227 11.76 16.30 9.87
N PRO A 228 12.52 15.16 9.85
CA PRO A 228 13.43 14.90 10.97
C PRO A 228 14.52 15.94 11.13
N TYR A 229 14.99 16.54 10.02
CA TYR A 229 15.97 17.61 10.07
C TYR A 229 15.44 18.85 10.80
N ILE A 230 14.24 19.31 10.45
CA ILE A 230 13.60 20.45 11.11
C ILE A 230 13.31 20.13 12.59
N ILE A 231 12.85 18.95 12.89
CA ILE A 231 12.54 18.53 14.27
C ILE A 231 13.80 18.55 15.14
N GLU A 232 14.91 18.02 14.64
CA GLU A 232 16.18 18.00 15.36
C GLU A 232 16.64 19.42 15.71
N ILE A 233 16.62 20.33 14.73
CA ILE A 233 16.99 21.74 14.94
C ILE A 233 16.02 22.42 15.90
N SER A 234 14.72 22.18 15.77
CA SER A 234 13.71 22.76 16.66
C SER A 234 13.89 22.34 18.11
N ARG A 235 14.30 21.10 18.36
CA ARG A 235 14.60 20.60 19.70
C ARG A 235 15.84 21.27 20.28
N GLU A 236 16.90 21.41 19.51
CA GLU A 236 18.12 22.10 19.92
C GLU A 236 17.85 23.58 20.29
N LEU A 237 16.94 24.20 19.54
CA LEU A 237 16.53 25.59 19.77
C LEU A 237 15.44 25.73 20.86
N LYS A 238 14.88 24.63 21.34
CA LYS A 238 13.79 24.57 22.34
C LYS A 238 12.52 25.30 21.92
N ILE A 239 12.22 25.34 20.62
CA ILE A 239 11.03 25.98 20.07
C ILE A 239 9.94 24.97 19.64
N GLY A 240 10.30 23.71 19.37
CA GLY A 240 9.40 22.71 18.84
C GLY A 240 8.99 22.95 17.38
N PHE A 241 8.08 22.12 16.88
CA PHE A 241 7.54 22.23 15.51
C PHE A 241 6.03 21.94 15.53
N PRO A 242 5.21 22.82 16.14
CA PRO A 242 3.78 22.58 16.37
C PRO A 242 2.93 22.84 15.11
N ILE A 243 2.99 21.97 14.13
CA ILE A 243 2.27 22.11 12.84
C ILE A 243 0.96 21.33 12.78
N GLY A 244 0.60 20.58 13.81
CA GLY A 244 -0.71 19.92 13.88
C GLY A 244 -1.87 20.91 13.91
N ARG A 245 -3.03 20.47 13.44
CA ARG A 245 -4.26 21.30 13.49
C ARG A 245 -4.69 21.65 14.90
N ASP A 246 -4.28 20.84 15.87
CA ASP A 246 -4.48 21.03 17.30
C ASP A 246 -3.27 21.70 18.00
N GLY A 247 -2.28 22.14 17.24
CA GLY A 247 -1.07 22.74 17.78
C GLY A 247 -0.03 21.73 18.28
N SER A 248 -0.22 20.45 18.05
CA SER A 248 0.74 19.42 18.43
C SER A 248 1.90 19.30 17.45
N GLU A 249 2.96 18.64 17.90
CA GLU A 249 4.14 18.35 17.09
C GLU A 249 4.00 17.04 16.32
N PRO A 250 4.73 16.87 15.19
CA PRO A 250 4.75 15.59 14.49
C PRO A 250 5.22 14.46 15.40
N GLN A 251 4.61 13.30 15.23
CA GLN A 251 4.94 12.06 15.95
C GLN A 251 5.49 11.03 14.99
N ARG A 252 6.61 10.41 15.36
CA ARG A 252 7.18 9.33 14.56
C ARG A 252 6.35 8.06 14.73
N ILE A 253 5.98 7.46 13.58
CA ILE A 253 5.24 6.20 13.55
C ILE A 253 6.01 5.17 12.71
N MET A 254 5.97 3.90 13.10
CA MET A 254 6.60 2.78 12.40
C MET A 254 8.09 3.02 12.05
N GLY A 255 8.77 3.83 12.86
CA GLY A 255 10.21 4.09 12.75
C GLY A 255 10.67 5.05 11.66
N GLN A 256 9.90 5.27 10.62
CA GLN A 256 10.32 6.08 9.46
C GLN A 256 9.28 7.07 8.94
N PHE A 257 8.04 6.98 9.39
CA PHE A 257 6.97 7.88 8.96
C PHE A 257 6.61 8.88 10.05
N TRP A 258 5.95 9.97 9.66
CA TRP A 258 5.54 11.02 10.58
C TRP A 258 4.04 11.23 10.50
N ARG A 259 3.43 11.39 11.66
CA ARG A 259 2.02 11.73 11.79
C ARG A 259 1.88 13.15 12.32
N VAL A 260 1.06 13.94 11.63
CA VAL A 260 0.71 15.31 12.02
C VAL A 260 -0.79 15.34 12.28
N HIS A 261 -1.21 15.64 13.50
CA HIS A 261 -2.61 15.60 13.87
C HIS A 261 -3.48 16.49 12.96
N GLY A 262 -4.52 15.92 12.44
CA GLY A 262 -5.48 16.63 11.60
C GLY A 262 -5.06 16.81 10.15
N ARG A 263 -3.84 16.49 9.78
CA ARG A 263 -3.31 16.59 8.42
C ARG A 263 -2.83 15.23 7.94
N ILE A 264 -2.77 15.04 6.65
CA ILE A 264 -2.23 13.83 6.04
C ILE A 264 -0.82 14.12 5.56
N VAL A 265 0.18 13.40 6.06
CA VAL A 265 1.53 13.46 5.54
C VAL A 265 1.65 12.42 4.43
N ALA A 266 1.80 12.88 3.19
CA ALA A 266 1.84 12.03 2.01
C ALA A 266 3.13 12.31 1.23
N ASP A 267 4.23 11.70 1.64
CA ASP A 267 5.53 11.85 0.99
C ASP A 267 5.43 11.37 -0.47
N ALA A 268 5.72 12.25 -1.42
CA ALA A 268 5.63 11.95 -2.85
C ALA A 268 6.57 10.81 -3.24
N TRP A 269 7.78 10.76 -2.69
CA TRP A 269 8.72 9.66 -2.94
C TRP A 269 8.15 8.31 -2.51
N TRP A 270 7.64 8.22 -1.28
CA TRP A 270 7.07 6.98 -0.77
C TRP A 270 5.85 6.52 -1.59
N ASN A 271 4.97 7.45 -1.95
CA ASN A 271 3.78 7.14 -2.74
C ASN A 271 4.13 6.66 -4.16
N VAL A 272 5.13 7.28 -4.80
CA VAL A 272 5.64 6.80 -6.09
C VAL A 272 6.24 5.40 -5.96
N LYS A 273 7.06 5.18 -4.95
CA LYS A 273 7.67 3.88 -4.69
C LYS A 273 6.61 2.79 -4.51
N ARG A 274 5.58 3.09 -3.75
CA ARG A 274 4.49 2.15 -3.45
C ARG A 274 3.59 1.87 -4.66
N GLU A 275 3.18 2.92 -5.38
CA GLU A 275 2.16 2.83 -6.43
C GLU A 275 2.72 2.59 -7.84
N ILE A 276 3.87 3.16 -8.15
CA ILE A 276 4.44 3.16 -9.52
C ILE A 276 5.64 2.20 -9.62
N ARG A 277 6.45 2.09 -8.58
CA ARG A 277 7.68 1.28 -8.54
C ARG A 277 8.63 1.59 -9.69
N PRO A 278 9.10 2.85 -9.83
CA PRO A 278 9.98 3.23 -10.91
C PRO A 278 11.35 2.57 -10.77
N LYS A 279 12.08 2.42 -11.88
CA LYS A 279 13.44 1.90 -11.85
C LYS A 279 14.38 2.83 -11.09
N GLN A 280 14.25 4.15 -11.34
CA GLN A 280 15.00 5.19 -10.64
C GLN A 280 14.03 6.04 -9.82
N GLU A 281 14.38 6.31 -8.58
CA GLU A 281 13.49 6.96 -7.61
C GLU A 281 13.89 8.41 -7.31
N THR A 282 14.93 8.97 -7.95
CA THR A 282 15.30 10.37 -7.76
C THR A 282 14.19 11.29 -8.25
N LEU A 283 14.08 12.47 -7.64
CA LEU A 283 13.08 13.46 -8.06
C LEU A 283 13.20 13.79 -9.54
N ASN A 284 14.40 13.98 -10.04
CA ASN A 284 14.64 14.28 -11.46
C ASN A 284 14.17 13.16 -12.39
N ALA A 285 14.51 11.90 -12.07
CA ALA A 285 14.13 10.74 -12.88
C ALA A 285 12.61 10.55 -12.90
N VAL A 286 11.96 10.66 -11.76
CA VAL A 286 10.51 10.51 -11.64
C VAL A 286 9.76 11.65 -12.32
N ALA A 287 10.24 12.90 -12.17
CA ALA A 287 9.65 14.06 -12.83
C ALA A 287 9.73 13.93 -14.36
N LYS A 288 10.86 13.46 -14.87
CA LYS A 288 11.04 13.24 -16.31
C LYS A 288 10.10 12.15 -16.83
N GLU A 289 10.01 11.02 -16.11
CA GLU A 289 9.17 9.89 -16.52
C GLU A 289 7.68 10.22 -16.46
N LEU A 290 7.20 10.82 -15.36
CA LEU A 290 5.78 11.05 -15.13
C LEU A 290 5.26 12.36 -15.69
N LEU A 291 6.07 13.41 -15.69
CA LEU A 291 5.66 14.77 -16.06
C LEU A 291 6.28 15.27 -17.37
N GLY A 292 7.34 14.63 -17.84
CA GLY A 292 8.15 15.15 -18.95
C GLY A 292 8.94 16.41 -18.60
N GLU A 293 9.07 16.72 -17.32
CA GLU A 293 9.77 17.90 -16.80
C GLU A 293 11.11 17.51 -16.19
N GLU A 294 12.08 18.41 -16.29
CA GLU A 294 13.41 18.21 -15.72
C GLU A 294 13.61 19.09 -14.49
N LYS A 295 14.35 18.53 -13.52
CA LYS A 295 14.79 19.26 -12.35
C LYS A 295 15.83 20.30 -12.77
N MET A 296 15.78 21.50 -12.19
CA MET A 296 16.83 22.51 -12.37
C MET A 296 18.18 21.98 -11.90
N ASP A 297 19.24 22.32 -12.61
CA ASP A 297 20.59 21.87 -12.29
C ASP A 297 21.29 22.85 -11.34
N VAL A 298 21.54 22.39 -10.14
CA VAL A 298 22.35 23.07 -9.14
C VAL A 298 23.35 22.06 -8.58
N ASP A 299 24.62 22.44 -8.53
CA ASP A 299 25.65 21.58 -7.95
C ASP A 299 25.50 21.54 -6.43
N ARG A 300 24.99 20.44 -5.91
CA ARG A 300 24.77 20.25 -4.47
C ARG A 300 26.06 20.30 -3.65
N SER A 301 27.17 19.89 -4.23
CA SER A 301 28.48 19.95 -3.56
C SER A 301 28.95 21.38 -3.30
N LYS A 302 28.37 22.35 -4.01
CA LYS A 302 28.70 23.77 -3.93
C LYS A 302 27.53 24.62 -3.39
N MET A 303 26.61 24.00 -2.67
CA MET A 303 25.41 24.69 -2.21
C MET A 303 25.72 25.90 -1.33
N ASP A 304 26.71 25.82 -0.45
CA ASP A 304 27.15 26.94 0.39
C ASP A 304 27.68 28.11 -0.44
N GLU A 305 28.44 27.83 -1.46
CA GLU A 305 28.96 28.86 -2.38
C GLU A 305 27.83 29.45 -3.22
N GLU A 306 26.94 28.61 -3.75
CA GLU A 306 25.79 29.05 -4.57
C GLU A 306 24.85 29.95 -3.76
N TRP A 307 24.62 29.63 -2.50
CA TRP A 307 23.80 30.45 -1.61
C TRP A 307 24.40 31.87 -1.42
N ASN A 308 25.70 31.96 -1.29
CA ASN A 308 26.36 33.24 -1.12
C ASN A 308 26.46 34.05 -2.41
N ILE A 309 26.66 33.40 -3.54
CA ILE A 309 26.91 34.06 -4.84
C ILE A 309 25.61 34.27 -5.63
N ASN A 310 24.72 33.27 -5.61
CA ASN A 310 23.56 33.19 -6.49
C ASN A 310 22.31 32.75 -5.74
N ARG A 311 21.97 33.47 -4.70
CA ARG A 311 20.89 33.17 -3.77
C ARG A 311 19.54 32.95 -4.44
N ASP A 312 19.17 33.80 -5.39
CA ASP A 312 17.88 33.70 -6.11
C ASP A 312 17.77 32.40 -6.90
N LYS A 313 18.86 31.90 -7.44
CA LYS A 313 18.89 30.61 -8.14
C LYS A 313 18.64 29.45 -7.18
N VAL A 314 19.21 29.49 -5.99
CA VAL A 314 18.98 28.46 -4.96
C VAL A 314 17.52 28.46 -4.51
N ILE A 315 16.94 29.63 -4.30
CA ILE A 315 15.51 29.78 -3.93
C ILE A 315 14.62 29.22 -5.04
N GLU A 316 14.88 29.58 -6.29
CA GLU A 316 14.12 29.09 -7.43
C GLU A 316 14.24 27.56 -7.57
N TYR A 317 15.44 27.03 -7.39
CA TYR A 317 15.70 25.60 -7.38
C TYR A 317 14.87 24.89 -6.29
N CYS A 318 14.89 25.44 -5.06
CA CYS A 318 14.14 24.89 -3.92
C CYS A 318 12.62 24.90 -4.18
N ILE A 319 12.10 26.01 -4.70
CA ILE A 319 10.68 26.12 -5.05
C ILE A 319 10.33 25.10 -6.15
N ASN A 320 11.17 24.97 -7.18
CA ASN A 320 10.94 24.03 -8.27
C ASN A 320 10.88 22.59 -7.77
N ASP A 321 11.73 22.20 -6.83
CA ASP A 321 11.68 20.87 -6.21
C ASP A 321 10.34 20.62 -5.48
N ALA A 322 9.85 21.62 -4.76
CA ALA A 322 8.55 21.55 -4.11
C ALA A 322 7.40 21.42 -5.14
N VAL A 323 7.46 22.17 -6.23
CA VAL A 323 6.47 22.12 -7.32
C VAL A 323 6.47 20.74 -7.98
N LEU A 324 7.66 20.20 -8.29
CA LEU A 324 7.75 18.86 -8.93
C LEU A 324 7.20 17.76 -8.02
N ALA A 325 7.51 17.80 -6.74
CA ALA A 325 6.95 16.83 -5.78
C ALA A 325 5.43 16.90 -5.74
N LEU A 326 4.87 18.10 -5.70
CA LEU A 326 3.42 18.32 -5.72
C LEU A 326 2.78 17.78 -7.00
N LYS A 327 3.35 18.10 -8.16
CA LYS A 327 2.85 17.63 -9.45
C LYS A 327 2.90 16.11 -9.58
N ILE A 328 3.95 15.49 -9.05
CA ILE A 328 4.08 14.02 -9.01
C ILE A 328 2.95 13.42 -8.18
N LEU A 329 2.73 13.94 -6.98
CA LEU A 329 1.65 13.45 -6.11
C LEU A 329 0.28 13.56 -6.79
N LEU A 330 0.00 14.68 -7.44
CA LEU A 330 -1.23 14.88 -8.20
C LEU A 330 -1.35 13.93 -9.39
N LYS A 331 -0.25 13.70 -10.11
CA LYS A 331 -0.23 12.86 -11.32
C LYS A 331 -0.58 11.39 -11.02
N ILE A 332 -0.09 10.86 -9.93
CA ILE A 332 -0.34 9.45 -9.55
C ILE A 332 -1.72 9.24 -8.91
N GLU A 333 -2.48 10.31 -8.68
CA GLU A 333 -3.87 10.29 -8.19
C GLU A 333 -4.11 9.48 -6.91
N VAL A 334 -3.11 9.39 -6.04
CA VAL A 334 -3.21 8.60 -4.80
C VAL A 334 -4.27 9.14 -3.84
N LEU A 335 -4.46 10.44 -3.77
CA LEU A 335 -5.46 11.04 -2.88
C LEU A 335 -6.87 10.62 -3.28
N ARG A 336 -7.15 10.54 -4.58
CA ARG A 336 -8.44 10.06 -5.10
C ARG A 336 -8.62 8.57 -4.80
N LYS A 337 -7.63 7.75 -5.13
CA LYS A 337 -7.65 6.30 -4.89
C LYS A 337 -7.94 5.97 -3.42
N TYR A 338 -7.22 6.62 -2.51
CA TYR A 338 -7.36 6.33 -1.08
C TYR A 338 -8.63 6.93 -0.48
N GLN A 339 -9.19 7.99 -1.04
CA GLN A 339 -10.53 8.45 -0.65
C GLN A 339 -11.59 7.38 -0.98
N ASP A 340 -11.49 6.73 -2.13
CA ASP A 340 -12.38 5.63 -2.47
C ASP A 340 -12.24 4.46 -1.50
N ILE A 341 -11.00 4.08 -1.16
CA ILE A 341 -10.74 3.02 -0.17
C ILE A 341 -11.25 3.42 1.22
N SER A 342 -11.06 4.67 1.60
CA SER A 342 -11.61 5.26 2.83
C SER A 342 -13.13 5.13 2.88
N SER A 343 -13.80 5.40 1.75
CA SER A 343 -15.25 5.30 1.63
C SER A 343 -15.77 3.88 1.88
N VAL A 344 -15.11 2.87 1.31
CA VAL A 344 -15.57 1.48 1.43
C VAL A 344 -15.10 0.81 2.73
N SER A 345 -13.96 1.20 3.27
CA SER A 345 -13.45 0.68 4.54
C SER A 345 -13.99 1.40 5.76
N LYS A 346 -14.66 2.52 5.57
CA LYS A 346 -15.26 3.35 6.64
C LYS A 346 -14.22 3.84 7.66
N LEU A 347 -13.14 4.39 7.16
CA LEU A 347 -12.03 4.91 7.97
C LEU A 347 -11.67 6.33 7.56
N PRO A 348 -11.05 7.11 8.47
CA PRO A 348 -10.42 8.37 8.08
C PRO A 348 -9.37 8.16 7.00
N LEU A 349 -9.19 9.13 6.13
CA LEU A 349 -8.24 9.03 5.01
C LEU A 349 -6.79 8.78 5.47
N ASP A 350 -6.37 9.43 6.54
CA ASP A 350 -5.03 9.24 7.10
C ASP A 350 -4.76 7.78 7.48
N ASP A 351 -5.74 7.13 8.11
CA ASP A 351 -5.61 5.74 8.53
C ASP A 351 -5.53 4.77 7.34
N VAL A 352 -6.14 5.13 6.22
CA VAL A 352 -6.09 4.32 5.00
C VAL A 352 -4.76 4.51 4.27
N MET A 353 -4.27 5.74 4.18
CA MET A 353 -3.03 6.05 3.47
C MET A 353 -1.77 5.63 4.22
N ASN A 354 -1.78 5.74 5.54
CA ASN A 354 -0.59 5.60 6.39
C ASN A 354 -0.63 4.37 7.30
N SER A 355 -1.47 3.39 6.97
CA SER A 355 -1.58 2.12 7.70
C SER A 355 -1.55 0.93 6.73
N GLY A 356 -1.38 -0.26 7.27
CA GLY A 356 -1.38 -1.50 6.49
C GLY A 356 -2.78 -2.05 6.22
N ALA A 357 -2.84 -3.12 5.43
CA ALA A 357 -4.09 -3.80 5.07
C ALA A 357 -4.88 -4.30 6.29
N SER A 358 -4.21 -4.67 7.37
CA SER A 358 -4.87 -5.13 8.60
C SER A 358 -5.80 -4.07 9.21
N THR A 359 -5.47 -2.79 9.07
CA THR A 359 -6.32 -1.69 9.55
C THR A 359 -7.63 -1.63 8.77
N LEU A 360 -7.58 -1.85 7.45
CA LEU A 360 -8.78 -1.88 6.60
C LEU A 360 -9.71 -3.03 7.01
N ILE A 361 -9.15 -4.19 7.24
CA ILE A 361 -9.90 -5.38 7.63
C ILE A 361 -10.48 -5.21 9.04
N ASP A 362 -9.70 -4.67 9.98
CA ASP A 362 -10.15 -4.37 11.34
C ASP A 362 -11.42 -3.53 11.36
N SER A 363 -11.48 -2.49 10.53
CA SER A 363 -12.64 -1.60 10.47
C SER A 363 -13.95 -2.35 10.20
N ILE A 364 -13.90 -3.33 9.32
CA ILE A 364 -15.09 -4.09 8.93
C ILE A 364 -15.33 -5.25 9.90
N LEU A 365 -14.27 -6.00 10.20
CA LEU A 365 -14.37 -7.22 11.00
C LEU A 365 -14.69 -6.93 12.47
N ILE A 366 -14.07 -5.93 13.07
CA ILE A 366 -14.32 -5.59 14.48
C ILE A 366 -15.76 -5.11 14.66
N ARG A 367 -16.30 -4.30 13.75
CA ARG A 367 -17.71 -3.86 13.80
C ARG A 367 -18.66 -5.06 13.80
N GLU A 368 -18.42 -6.04 12.93
CA GLU A 368 -19.25 -7.24 12.84
C GLU A 368 -19.05 -8.16 14.05
N ALA A 369 -17.81 -8.29 14.54
CA ALA A 369 -17.51 -9.05 15.74
C ALA A 369 -18.25 -8.48 16.95
N ASP A 370 -18.24 -7.16 17.12
CA ASP A 370 -18.95 -6.49 18.21
C ASP A 370 -20.46 -6.72 18.14
N ARG A 371 -21.06 -6.65 16.97
CA ARG A 371 -22.50 -6.89 16.76
C ARG A 371 -22.92 -8.32 17.12
N ASN A 372 -22.01 -9.26 16.94
CA ASN A 372 -22.25 -10.69 17.18
C ASN A 372 -21.66 -11.18 18.51
N PHE A 373 -21.23 -10.27 19.38
CA PHE A 373 -20.65 -10.58 20.70
C PHE A 373 -19.46 -11.54 20.61
N ILE A 374 -18.63 -11.34 19.62
CA ILE A 374 -17.39 -12.10 19.41
C ILE A 374 -16.22 -11.30 19.99
N GLY A 375 -15.42 -11.94 20.84
CA GLY A 375 -14.23 -11.35 21.42
C GLY A 375 -13.19 -11.01 20.37
N VAL A 376 -12.59 -9.81 20.47
CA VAL A 376 -11.58 -9.32 19.54
C VAL A 376 -10.20 -9.51 20.16
N PRO A 377 -9.40 -10.48 19.68
CA PRO A 377 -8.06 -10.71 20.21
C PRO A 377 -7.11 -9.55 19.97
N LEU A 378 -6.03 -9.49 20.71
CA LEU A 378 -4.95 -8.55 20.46
C LEU A 378 -4.14 -8.98 19.23
N MET A 379 -3.48 -8.04 18.59
CA MET A 379 -2.46 -8.33 17.60
C MET A 379 -1.31 -9.07 18.26
N MET A 380 -0.72 -10.06 17.59
CA MET A 380 0.42 -10.79 18.11
C MET A 380 1.71 -10.00 17.92
N SER A 381 2.63 -10.09 18.88
CA SER A 381 3.98 -9.54 18.73
C SER A 381 4.80 -10.41 17.77
N GLN A 382 5.87 -9.84 17.19
CA GLN A 382 6.80 -10.61 16.34
C GLN A 382 7.45 -11.80 17.06
N GLU A 383 7.57 -11.73 18.38
CA GLU A 383 8.11 -12.82 19.21
C GLU A 383 7.11 -13.96 19.42
N GLU A 384 5.80 -13.66 19.39
CA GLU A 384 4.71 -14.62 19.59
C GLU A 384 4.23 -15.25 18.29
N GLY A 385 4.40 -14.57 17.16
CA GLY A 385 4.00 -15.04 15.85
C GLY A 385 5.18 -15.69 15.13
N GLU A 386 5.20 -17.03 15.06
CA GLU A 386 6.14 -17.72 14.15
C GLU A 386 5.62 -17.60 12.72
N GLU A 387 6.50 -17.21 11.80
CA GLU A 387 6.19 -17.26 10.36
C GLU A 387 6.08 -18.72 9.95
N GLU A 388 4.87 -19.24 9.92
CA GLU A 388 4.59 -20.53 9.33
C GLU A 388 4.30 -20.37 7.84
N ARG A 389 5.11 -21.04 7.01
CA ARG A 389 4.93 -21.06 5.56
C ARG A 389 3.66 -21.81 5.20
N ILE A 390 2.73 -21.09 4.57
CA ILE A 390 1.54 -21.68 3.95
C ILE A 390 1.90 -22.02 2.51
N GLU A 391 1.61 -23.26 2.09
CA GLU A 391 1.82 -23.69 0.71
C GLU A 391 0.96 -22.84 -0.24
N GLY A 392 1.58 -22.32 -1.30
CA GLY A 392 0.92 -21.45 -2.29
C GLY A 392 0.01 -22.19 -3.27
N GLY A 393 -0.34 -21.50 -4.36
CA GLY A 393 -1.18 -22.05 -5.42
C GLY A 393 -0.50 -23.15 -6.23
N TYR A 394 -1.30 -23.91 -6.99
CA TYR A 394 -0.84 -24.96 -7.88
C TYR A 394 -0.36 -24.37 -9.21
N VAL A 395 0.76 -24.86 -9.70
CA VAL A 395 1.29 -24.51 -11.03
C VAL A 395 1.38 -25.75 -11.87
N HIS A 396 0.69 -25.75 -13.02
CA HIS A 396 0.70 -26.82 -14.01
C HIS A 396 1.49 -26.37 -15.24
N THR A 397 2.52 -27.12 -15.60
CA THR A 397 3.37 -26.84 -16.77
C THR A 397 3.43 -28.06 -17.68
N ILE A 398 3.63 -27.81 -18.98
CA ILE A 398 3.82 -28.84 -19.98
C ILE A 398 5.18 -28.61 -20.69
N GLU A 399 5.45 -29.41 -21.72
CA GLU A 399 6.68 -29.31 -22.50
C GLU A 399 6.88 -27.92 -23.13
N PRO A 400 8.13 -27.44 -23.22
CA PRO A 400 8.43 -26.19 -23.91
C PRO A 400 7.94 -26.23 -25.35
N GLY A 401 7.47 -25.11 -25.85
CA GLY A 401 7.07 -25.01 -27.24
C GLY A 401 6.14 -23.85 -27.54
N LEU A 402 5.76 -23.77 -28.78
CA LEU A 402 4.82 -22.81 -29.32
C LEU A 402 3.45 -23.46 -29.52
N TYR A 403 2.44 -22.86 -28.92
CA TYR A 403 1.06 -23.37 -28.98
C TYR A 403 0.15 -22.33 -29.62
N HIS A 404 -0.90 -22.79 -30.26
CA HIS A 404 -1.82 -21.94 -31.03
C HIS A 404 -3.23 -21.94 -30.44
N TRP A 405 -3.92 -20.84 -30.59
CA TRP A 405 -5.32 -20.65 -30.16
C TRP A 405 -5.57 -21.01 -28.70
N VAL A 406 -4.77 -20.40 -27.85
CA VAL A 406 -4.82 -20.66 -26.40
C VAL A 406 -5.85 -19.75 -25.74
N CYS A 407 -6.83 -20.37 -25.09
CA CYS A 407 -7.85 -19.67 -24.30
C CYS A 407 -7.39 -19.55 -22.85
N VAL A 408 -7.59 -18.39 -22.26
CA VAL A 408 -7.30 -18.13 -20.86
C VAL A 408 -8.60 -18.10 -20.07
N LEU A 409 -8.71 -19.03 -19.11
CA LEU A 409 -9.82 -19.10 -18.17
C LEU A 409 -9.33 -18.59 -16.81
N ASP A 410 -9.99 -17.56 -16.29
CA ASP A 410 -9.62 -16.92 -15.03
C ASP A 410 -10.61 -17.23 -13.92
N PHE A 411 -10.10 -17.63 -12.76
CA PHE A 411 -10.89 -17.84 -11.55
C PHE A 411 -11.01 -16.52 -10.79
N LYS A 412 -12.05 -15.78 -11.10
CA LYS A 412 -12.27 -14.43 -10.58
C LYS A 412 -12.48 -14.43 -9.06
N SER A 413 -11.77 -13.51 -8.39
CA SER A 413 -11.87 -13.36 -6.94
C SER A 413 -11.77 -14.71 -6.20
N MET A 414 -10.75 -15.48 -6.54
CA MET A 414 -10.59 -16.87 -6.11
C MET A 414 -10.74 -17.06 -4.60
N TYR A 415 -9.93 -16.38 -3.81
CA TYR A 415 -9.92 -16.61 -2.37
C TYR A 415 -11.22 -16.16 -1.67
N PRO A 416 -11.77 -14.98 -1.97
CA PRO A 416 -13.10 -14.63 -1.47
C PRO A 416 -14.19 -15.64 -1.85
N SER A 417 -14.19 -16.09 -3.09
CA SER A 417 -15.19 -17.07 -3.57
C SER A 417 -15.08 -18.42 -2.86
N ILE A 418 -13.87 -18.89 -2.63
CA ILE A 418 -13.60 -20.12 -1.87
C ILE A 418 -14.06 -19.98 -0.42
N ILE A 419 -13.74 -18.88 0.22
CA ILE A 419 -14.16 -18.59 1.59
C ILE A 419 -15.69 -18.66 1.71
N ILE A 420 -16.40 -18.07 0.77
CA ILE A 420 -17.87 -18.06 0.74
C ILE A 420 -18.41 -19.48 0.49
N LYS A 421 -17.91 -20.16 -0.54
CA LYS A 421 -18.40 -21.49 -0.94
C LYS A 421 -18.28 -22.51 0.18
N TYR A 422 -17.14 -22.56 0.83
CA TYR A 422 -16.84 -23.57 1.88
C TYR A 422 -17.07 -23.07 3.29
N ASN A 423 -17.63 -21.89 3.44
CA ASN A 423 -17.94 -21.27 4.74
C ASN A 423 -16.72 -21.23 5.67
N ILE A 424 -15.57 -20.85 5.14
CA ILE A 424 -14.30 -20.85 5.87
C ILE A 424 -14.22 -19.61 6.78
N CYS A 425 -14.13 -19.85 8.09
CA CYS A 425 -14.03 -18.79 9.07
C CYS A 425 -13.51 -19.32 10.40
N PHE A 426 -12.91 -18.47 11.23
CA PHE A 426 -12.55 -18.84 12.59
C PHE A 426 -13.79 -19.16 13.44
N THR A 427 -14.98 -18.66 13.09
CA THR A 427 -16.23 -18.96 13.80
C THR A 427 -16.86 -20.30 13.40
N THR A 428 -16.45 -20.87 12.27
CA THR A 428 -16.99 -22.14 11.75
C THR A 428 -16.01 -23.32 11.84
N LEU A 429 -14.75 -23.03 12.16
CA LEU A 429 -13.73 -24.06 12.37
C LEU A 429 -14.11 -24.90 13.59
N SER A 430 -14.39 -26.20 13.39
CA SER A 430 -14.89 -27.09 14.44
C SER A 430 -14.60 -28.55 14.11
N LYS A 431 -14.34 -29.35 15.14
CA LYS A 431 -14.19 -30.82 14.99
C LYS A 431 -15.46 -31.47 14.47
N ASP A 432 -16.62 -30.86 14.70
CA ASP A 432 -17.93 -31.35 14.25
C ASP A 432 -18.29 -30.87 12.84
N GLY A 433 -17.39 -30.17 12.17
CA GLY A 433 -17.59 -29.65 10.82
C GLY A 433 -17.71 -30.78 9.78
N THR A 434 -18.65 -30.61 8.86
CA THR A 434 -18.90 -31.58 7.77
C THR A 434 -18.19 -31.18 6.48
N ILE A 435 -17.73 -29.92 6.36
CA ILE A 435 -16.94 -29.46 5.23
C ILE A 435 -15.47 -29.71 5.58
N VAL A 436 -14.86 -30.67 4.88
CA VAL A 436 -13.47 -31.08 5.16
C VAL A 436 -12.56 -30.48 4.09
N SER A 437 -11.59 -29.66 4.51
CA SER A 437 -10.60 -29.11 3.58
C SER A 437 -9.56 -30.18 3.19
N PRO A 438 -8.93 -30.04 2.02
CA PRO A 438 -7.84 -30.95 1.64
C PRO A 438 -6.68 -30.98 2.64
N SER A 439 -6.51 -29.91 3.42
CA SER A 439 -5.49 -29.82 4.48
C SER A 439 -5.92 -30.49 5.80
N GLY A 440 -7.16 -30.99 5.88
CA GLY A 440 -7.68 -31.72 7.05
C GLY A 440 -8.55 -30.90 8.02
N ALA A 441 -8.58 -29.59 7.90
CA ALA A 441 -9.44 -28.75 8.74
C ALA A 441 -10.91 -28.95 8.40
N LYS A 442 -11.78 -28.84 9.40
CA LYS A 442 -13.22 -29.04 9.28
C LYS A 442 -13.99 -27.77 9.61
N PHE A 443 -14.99 -27.47 8.78
CA PHE A 443 -15.83 -26.29 8.94
C PHE A 443 -17.29 -26.65 9.00
N LEU A 444 -18.04 -25.92 9.82
CA LEU A 444 -19.49 -26.08 9.90
C LEU A 444 -20.14 -25.60 8.59
N PRO A 445 -21.19 -26.27 8.11
CA PRO A 445 -21.92 -25.80 6.96
C PRO A 445 -22.75 -24.55 7.30
N LYS A 446 -23.07 -23.77 6.29
CA LYS A 446 -23.84 -22.52 6.42
C LYS A 446 -25.17 -22.72 7.13
N GLU A 447 -25.84 -23.85 6.89
CA GLU A 447 -27.14 -24.20 7.46
C GLU A 447 -27.08 -24.32 8.99
N ILE A 448 -25.92 -24.70 9.52
CA ILE A 448 -25.71 -24.77 10.97
C ILE A 448 -25.24 -23.41 11.50
N LYS A 449 -24.24 -22.80 10.87
CA LYS A 449 -23.70 -21.50 11.27
C LYS A 449 -23.02 -20.82 10.08
N GLU A 450 -23.53 -19.68 9.65
CA GLU A 450 -22.87 -18.86 8.65
C GLU A 450 -21.62 -18.21 9.25
N GLY A 451 -20.49 -18.38 8.60
CA GLY A 451 -19.24 -17.77 9.06
C GLY A 451 -19.28 -16.25 8.95
N LEU A 452 -18.62 -15.57 9.89
CA LEU A 452 -18.57 -14.11 9.94
C LEU A 452 -17.89 -13.55 8.69
N ILE A 453 -16.74 -14.10 8.31
CA ILE A 453 -15.98 -13.66 7.13
C ILE A 453 -16.73 -13.95 5.82
N PRO A 454 -17.28 -15.16 5.59
CA PRO A 454 -18.12 -15.43 4.42
C PRO A 454 -19.28 -14.45 4.26
N LYS A 455 -19.96 -14.13 5.34
CA LYS A 455 -21.06 -13.16 5.35
C LYS A 455 -20.58 -11.76 4.93
N ILE A 456 -19.47 -11.29 5.50
CA ILE A 456 -18.87 -10.00 5.17
C ILE A 456 -18.49 -9.95 3.69
N LEU A 457 -17.78 -10.96 3.19
CA LEU A 457 -17.35 -11.03 1.79
C LEU A 457 -18.53 -11.08 0.82
N LYS A 458 -19.56 -11.83 1.16
CA LYS A 458 -20.78 -11.89 0.36
C LYS A 458 -21.47 -10.53 0.27
N ASN A 459 -21.57 -9.82 1.39
CA ASN A 459 -22.12 -8.46 1.41
C ASN A 459 -21.29 -7.50 0.55
N LEU A 460 -19.96 -7.57 0.62
CA LEU A 460 -19.07 -6.76 -0.20
C LEU A 460 -19.23 -7.08 -1.69
N MET A 461 -19.34 -8.35 -2.06
CA MET A 461 -19.59 -8.76 -3.45
C MET A 461 -20.92 -8.20 -3.96
N ASN A 462 -21.98 -8.29 -3.16
CA ASN A 462 -23.30 -7.75 -3.52
C ASN A 462 -23.25 -6.22 -3.68
N GLN A 463 -22.57 -5.50 -2.80
CA GLN A 463 -22.38 -4.07 -2.92
C GLN A 463 -21.63 -3.70 -4.21
N ARG A 464 -20.59 -4.46 -4.53
CA ARG A 464 -19.82 -4.24 -5.75
C ARG A 464 -20.66 -4.45 -7.00
N ASP A 465 -21.48 -5.50 -7.02
CA ASP A 465 -22.38 -5.80 -8.15
C ASP A 465 -23.42 -4.69 -8.34
N GLU A 466 -24.00 -4.17 -7.26
CA GLU A 466 -24.95 -3.04 -7.29
C GLU A 466 -24.28 -1.78 -7.85
N ILE A 467 -23.06 -1.49 -7.41
CA ILE A 467 -22.30 -0.33 -7.87
C ILE A 467 -21.96 -0.47 -9.36
N LYS A 468 -21.58 -1.67 -9.80
CA LYS A 468 -21.31 -1.93 -11.23
C LYS A 468 -22.56 -1.73 -12.11
N GLU A 469 -23.74 -2.11 -11.62
CA GLU A 469 -24.99 -1.85 -12.33
C GLU A 469 -25.28 -0.36 -12.45
N LYS A 470 -25.08 0.40 -11.38
CA LYS A 470 -25.20 1.87 -11.40
C LYS A 470 -24.17 2.50 -12.35
N MET A 471 -22.94 1.95 -12.38
CA MET A 471 -21.89 2.42 -13.29
C MET A 471 -22.28 2.25 -14.75
N LYS A 472 -22.88 1.13 -15.12
CA LYS A 472 -23.36 0.87 -16.49
C LYS A 472 -24.42 1.85 -16.96
N ARG A 473 -25.22 2.38 -16.04
CA ARG A 473 -26.30 3.34 -16.31
C ARG A 473 -25.85 4.79 -16.25
N SER A 474 -24.59 5.04 -15.95
CA SER A 474 -24.04 6.38 -15.71
C SER A 474 -22.99 6.73 -16.76
N GLU A 475 -22.74 8.03 -16.91
CA GLU A 475 -21.73 8.57 -17.83
C GLU A 475 -20.94 9.68 -17.13
N GLY A 476 -19.73 9.98 -17.65
CA GLY A 476 -18.88 11.07 -17.17
C GLY A 476 -18.37 10.88 -15.75
N GLU A 477 -18.39 11.94 -14.94
CA GLU A 477 -17.87 11.94 -13.59
C GLU A 477 -18.60 10.98 -12.65
N ILE A 478 -19.89 10.78 -12.83
CA ILE A 478 -20.69 9.85 -12.03
C ILE A 478 -20.23 8.42 -12.29
N LYS A 479 -19.95 8.09 -13.55
CA LYS A 479 -19.40 6.77 -13.91
C LYS A 479 -18.04 6.54 -13.30
N GLU A 480 -17.16 7.54 -13.32
CA GLU A 480 -15.84 7.48 -12.68
C GLU A 480 -15.96 7.29 -11.17
N TYR A 481 -16.90 7.96 -10.53
CA TYR A 481 -17.19 7.81 -9.11
C TYR A 481 -17.54 6.36 -8.76
N TYR A 482 -18.46 5.75 -9.49
CA TYR A 482 -18.83 4.35 -9.27
C TYR A 482 -17.70 3.38 -9.59
N ASN A 483 -16.93 3.65 -10.62
CA ASN A 483 -15.76 2.84 -10.96
C ASN A 483 -14.72 2.86 -9.83
N GLY A 484 -14.44 4.00 -9.26
CA GLY A 484 -13.54 4.13 -8.11
C GLY A 484 -14.01 3.29 -6.92
N LEU A 485 -15.28 3.38 -6.58
CA LEU A 485 -15.86 2.61 -5.47
C LEU A 485 -15.81 1.10 -5.70
N GLN A 486 -16.17 0.61 -6.89
CA GLN A 486 -16.15 -0.84 -7.15
C GLN A 486 -14.74 -1.39 -7.15
N GLN A 487 -13.76 -0.64 -7.65
CA GLN A 487 -12.34 -1.02 -7.57
C GLN A 487 -11.85 -1.05 -6.12
N ALA A 488 -12.25 -0.09 -5.31
CA ALA A 488 -11.90 -0.04 -3.89
C ALA A 488 -12.45 -1.26 -3.13
N ILE A 489 -13.69 -1.67 -3.41
CA ILE A 489 -14.27 -2.87 -2.82
C ILE A 489 -13.48 -4.12 -3.23
N LYS A 490 -13.07 -4.21 -4.49
CA LYS A 490 -12.23 -5.30 -4.98
C LYS A 490 -10.91 -5.39 -4.21
N ILE A 491 -10.24 -4.26 -4.01
CA ILE A 491 -8.99 -4.18 -3.25
C ILE A 491 -9.22 -4.66 -1.81
N LEU A 492 -10.30 -4.20 -1.18
CA LEU A 492 -10.65 -4.57 0.18
C LEU A 492 -10.91 -6.08 0.30
N MET A 493 -11.73 -6.65 -0.59
CA MET A 493 -12.01 -8.09 -0.60
C MET A 493 -10.75 -8.94 -0.76
N ASN A 494 -9.89 -8.56 -1.69
CA ASN A 494 -8.66 -9.29 -1.96
C ASN A 494 -7.63 -9.18 -0.83
N SER A 495 -7.77 -8.19 0.04
CA SER A 495 -6.89 -8.00 1.20
C SER A 495 -7.17 -9.02 2.32
N PHE A 496 -8.34 -9.61 2.36
CA PHE A 496 -8.74 -10.52 3.45
C PHE A 496 -7.80 -11.73 3.58
N TYR A 497 -7.50 -12.41 2.48
CA TYR A 497 -6.61 -13.58 2.53
C TYR A 497 -5.23 -13.23 3.10
N GLY A 498 -4.58 -12.20 2.60
CA GLY A 498 -3.25 -11.79 3.04
C GLY A 498 -3.19 -11.45 4.53
N VAL A 499 -4.23 -10.79 5.04
CA VAL A 499 -4.34 -10.45 6.46
C VAL A 499 -4.51 -11.71 7.31
N PHE A 500 -5.42 -12.63 6.92
CA PHE A 500 -5.64 -13.87 7.65
C PHE A 500 -4.49 -14.87 7.56
N ALA A 501 -3.71 -14.82 6.51
CA ALA A 501 -2.50 -15.63 6.36
C ALA A 501 -1.31 -15.08 7.19
N SER A 502 -1.39 -13.84 7.67
CA SER A 502 -0.39 -13.25 8.54
C SER A 502 -0.45 -13.89 9.93
N SER A 503 0.70 -14.34 10.45
CA SER A 503 0.80 -14.91 11.80
C SER A 503 0.61 -13.88 12.93
N PHE A 504 0.55 -12.59 12.59
CA PHE A 504 0.46 -11.50 13.56
C PHE A 504 -0.94 -10.92 13.73
N TYR A 505 -1.87 -11.26 12.83
CA TYR A 505 -3.22 -10.71 12.86
C TYR A 505 -4.04 -11.29 14.02
N ARG A 506 -5.01 -10.50 14.54
CA ARG A 506 -5.88 -10.81 15.70
C ARG A 506 -6.59 -12.14 15.62
N PHE A 507 -7.17 -12.42 14.45
CA PHE A 507 -8.00 -13.60 14.19
C PHE A 507 -7.24 -14.65 13.37
N THR A 508 -5.93 -14.59 13.35
CA THR A 508 -5.14 -15.49 12.53
C THR A 508 -5.28 -16.94 12.98
N ASN A 509 -5.32 -17.83 11.99
CA ASN A 509 -5.28 -19.26 12.20
C ASN A 509 -4.68 -19.91 10.96
N LYS A 510 -3.59 -20.64 11.16
CA LYS A 510 -2.90 -21.35 10.07
C LYS A 510 -3.80 -22.32 9.32
N GLU A 511 -4.70 -23.01 10.03
CA GLU A 511 -5.64 -23.95 9.42
C GLU A 511 -6.58 -23.28 8.43
N ILE A 512 -6.97 -22.02 8.69
CA ILE A 512 -7.81 -21.23 7.78
C ILE A 512 -7.04 -20.89 6.49
N GLY A 513 -5.85 -20.33 6.63
CA GLY A 513 -5.01 -19.99 5.48
C GLY A 513 -4.67 -21.20 4.62
N SER A 514 -4.28 -22.31 5.24
CA SER A 514 -3.97 -23.56 4.55
C SER A 514 -5.20 -24.15 3.86
N SER A 515 -6.39 -24.00 4.45
CA SER A 515 -7.64 -24.48 3.87
C SER A 515 -8.01 -23.68 2.61
N ILE A 516 -7.87 -22.36 2.66
CA ILE A 516 -8.17 -21.49 1.50
C ILE A 516 -7.28 -21.87 0.31
N THR A 517 -5.98 -21.98 0.52
CA THR A 517 -5.04 -22.32 -0.56
C THR A 517 -5.20 -23.74 -1.05
N SER A 518 -5.47 -24.70 -0.15
CA SER A 518 -5.67 -26.11 -0.55
C SER A 518 -6.94 -26.32 -1.34
N PHE A 519 -8.04 -25.67 -0.97
CA PHE A 519 -9.26 -25.66 -1.80
C PHE A 519 -9.02 -25.02 -3.16
N GLY A 520 -8.22 -23.95 -3.21
CA GLY A 520 -7.83 -23.32 -4.45
C GLY A 520 -7.05 -24.26 -5.38
N ARG A 521 -6.06 -24.95 -4.84
CA ARG A 521 -5.28 -25.95 -5.59
C ARG A 521 -6.16 -27.08 -6.11
N GLU A 522 -7.01 -27.63 -5.27
CA GLU A 522 -7.94 -28.70 -5.66
C GLU A 522 -8.91 -28.25 -6.75
N THR A 523 -9.40 -27.02 -6.68
CA THR A 523 -10.29 -26.45 -7.69
C THR A 523 -9.58 -26.35 -9.04
N VAL A 524 -8.37 -25.80 -9.08
CA VAL A 524 -7.58 -25.70 -10.32
C VAL A 524 -7.29 -27.09 -10.90
N LYS A 525 -6.89 -28.04 -10.08
CA LYS A 525 -6.64 -29.43 -10.49
C LYS A 525 -7.90 -30.09 -11.04
N SER A 526 -9.05 -29.86 -10.41
CA SER A 526 -10.33 -30.38 -10.87
C SER A 526 -10.72 -29.83 -12.24
N VAL A 527 -10.51 -28.54 -12.47
CA VAL A 527 -10.78 -27.90 -13.76
C VAL A 527 -9.86 -28.46 -14.84
N ILE A 528 -8.57 -28.61 -14.56
CA ILE A 528 -7.60 -29.18 -15.50
C ILE A 528 -7.98 -30.60 -15.87
N LYS A 529 -8.32 -31.44 -14.89
CA LYS A 529 -8.75 -32.82 -15.09
C LYS A 529 -10.02 -32.91 -15.95
N ASP A 530 -10.99 -32.05 -15.66
CA ASP A 530 -12.24 -31.99 -16.42
C ASP A 530 -11.99 -31.64 -17.89
N LEU A 531 -11.15 -30.65 -18.16
CA LEU A 531 -10.80 -30.26 -19.53
C LEU A 531 -10.07 -31.38 -20.27
N GLU A 532 -9.12 -32.04 -19.62
CA GLU A 532 -8.37 -33.16 -20.21
C GLU A 532 -9.24 -34.35 -20.50
N GLU A 533 -10.20 -34.66 -19.62
CA GLU A 533 -11.19 -35.74 -19.85
C GLU A 533 -12.12 -35.43 -21.04
N ARG A 534 -12.36 -34.17 -21.36
CA ARG A 534 -13.09 -33.71 -22.53
C ARG A 534 -12.23 -33.72 -23.80
N GLY A 535 -10.97 -34.12 -23.72
CA GLY A 535 -10.04 -34.11 -24.84
C GLY A 535 -9.44 -32.73 -25.13
N ILE A 536 -9.60 -31.79 -24.22
CA ILE A 536 -9.02 -30.43 -24.35
C ILE A 536 -7.65 -30.40 -23.68
N ARG A 537 -6.64 -30.00 -24.44
CA ARG A 537 -5.26 -29.94 -23.93
C ARG A 537 -5.04 -28.66 -23.10
N VAL A 538 -4.62 -28.83 -21.87
CA VAL A 538 -4.23 -27.73 -20.99
C VAL A 538 -2.73 -27.49 -21.16
N VAL A 539 -2.34 -26.26 -21.49
CA VAL A 539 -0.93 -25.93 -21.78
C VAL A 539 -0.27 -25.19 -20.61
N TYR A 540 -1.06 -24.63 -19.70
CA TYR A 540 -0.53 -23.93 -18.52
C TYR A 540 -1.64 -23.76 -17.48
N GLY A 541 -1.25 -23.72 -16.21
CA GLY A 541 -2.15 -23.38 -15.11
C GLY A 541 -1.32 -22.78 -13.97
N ASP A 542 -1.82 -21.71 -13.40
CA ASP A 542 -1.15 -21.03 -12.28
C ASP A 542 -2.19 -20.43 -11.35
N THR A 543 -2.18 -20.90 -10.12
CA THR A 543 -2.98 -20.40 -8.97
C THR A 543 -4.48 -20.24 -9.29
N ASP A 544 -4.84 -19.27 -10.12
CA ASP A 544 -6.21 -18.86 -10.43
C ASP A 544 -6.54 -18.81 -11.92
N SER A 545 -5.66 -19.31 -12.78
CA SER A 545 -5.87 -19.32 -14.23
C SER A 545 -5.52 -20.66 -14.86
N VAL A 546 -6.25 -21.01 -15.94
CA VAL A 546 -6.03 -22.21 -16.72
C VAL A 546 -6.00 -21.84 -18.21
N PHE A 547 -4.97 -22.30 -18.91
CA PHE A 547 -4.74 -22.03 -20.32
C PHE A 547 -4.93 -23.32 -21.10
N PHE A 548 -5.85 -23.32 -22.06
CA PHE A 548 -6.17 -24.50 -22.85
C PHE A 548 -6.27 -24.19 -24.33
N ILE A 549 -6.03 -25.21 -25.17
CA ILE A 549 -6.05 -25.08 -26.61
C ILE A 549 -7.47 -25.23 -27.14
N SER A 550 -7.93 -24.27 -27.95
CA SER A 550 -9.20 -24.37 -28.69
C SER A 550 -9.06 -25.37 -29.86
N PRO A 551 -10.10 -26.19 -30.12
CA PRO A 551 -10.13 -27.00 -31.34
C PRO A 551 -10.40 -26.17 -32.60
N LYS A 552 -10.76 -24.91 -32.46
CA LYS A 552 -11.07 -24.02 -33.58
C LYS A 552 -9.83 -23.21 -33.95
N GLN A 553 -9.78 -22.73 -35.20
CA GLN A 553 -8.61 -22.05 -35.75
C GLN A 553 -8.88 -20.60 -36.21
N ASN A 554 -9.92 -19.98 -35.68
CA ASN A 554 -10.21 -18.57 -35.90
C ASN A 554 -10.70 -17.91 -34.61
N ILE A 555 -10.63 -16.58 -34.57
CA ILE A 555 -10.95 -15.80 -33.36
C ILE A 555 -12.42 -15.99 -32.93
N GLU A 556 -13.38 -15.84 -33.87
CA GLU A 556 -14.82 -15.92 -33.54
C GLU A 556 -15.23 -17.24 -32.93
N GLU A 557 -14.85 -18.37 -33.55
CA GLU A 557 -15.18 -19.70 -33.07
C GLU A 557 -14.44 -20.02 -31.77
N THR A 558 -13.19 -19.57 -31.63
CA THR A 558 -12.40 -19.77 -30.42
C THR A 558 -13.00 -19.00 -29.23
N VAL A 559 -13.47 -17.78 -29.45
CA VAL A 559 -14.15 -16.97 -28.40
C VAL A 559 -15.43 -17.67 -27.94
N LYS A 560 -16.25 -18.14 -28.89
CA LYS A 560 -17.49 -18.91 -28.56
C LYS A 560 -17.18 -20.19 -27.78
N PHE A 561 -16.13 -20.88 -28.17
CA PHE A 561 -15.68 -22.10 -27.48
C PHE A 561 -15.24 -21.78 -26.05
N GLY A 562 -14.41 -20.73 -25.87
CA GLY A 562 -13.93 -20.30 -24.56
C GLY A 562 -15.05 -19.86 -23.62
N GLU A 563 -16.00 -19.10 -24.13
CA GLU A 563 -17.19 -18.66 -23.36
C GLU A 563 -18.04 -19.84 -22.92
N LYS A 564 -18.23 -20.81 -23.80
CA LYS A 564 -18.99 -22.03 -23.50
C LYS A 564 -18.31 -22.86 -22.41
N ILE A 565 -16.98 -23.03 -22.50
CA ILE A 565 -16.22 -23.76 -21.49
C ILE A 565 -16.28 -23.03 -20.15
N ALA A 566 -16.11 -21.69 -20.13
CA ALA A 566 -16.22 -20.90 -18.91
C ALA A 566 -17.58 -21.08 -18.22
N GLU A 567 -18.66 -21.06 -18.98
CA GLU A 567 -20.01 -21.28 -18.46
C GLU A 567 -20.19 -22.68 -17.87
N GLU A 568 -19.76 -23.71 -18.59
CA GLU A 568 -19.88 -25.11 -18.16
C GLU A 568 -19.05 -25.39 -16.89
N ILE A 569 -17.81 -24.89 -16.84
CA ILE A 569 -16.93 -25.07 -15.69
C ILE A 569 -17.48 -24.32 -14.48
N SER A 570 -17.95 -23.08 -14.66
CA SER A 570 -18.55 -22.27 -13.59
C SER A 570 -19.75 -22.98 -12.96
N LYS A 571 -20.58 -23.59 -13.78
CA LYS A 571 -21.77 -24.34 -13.35
C LYS A 571 -21.38 -25.59 -12.55
N LYS A 572 -20.42 -26.36 -13.05
CA LYS A 572 -19.95 -27.60 -12.42
C LYS A 572 -19.26 -27.31 -11.08
N GLU A 573 -18.39 -26.33 -11.03
CA GLU A 573 -17.63 -26.00 -9.83
C GLU A 573 -18.42 -25.15 -8.82
N ASN A 574 -19.54 -24.58 -9.22
CA ASN A 574 -20.31 -23.58 -8.46
C ASN A 574 -19.44 -22.40 -8.00
N LEU A 575 -18.61 -21.92 -8.92
CA LEU A 575 -17.70 -20.80 -8.78
C LEU A 575 -17.70 -20.02 -10.09
N ILE A 576 -17.26 -18.77 -10.06
CA ILE A 576 -17.26 -17.93 -11.26
C ILE A 576 -15.91 -18.01 -11.96
N PHE A 577 -15.91 -18.66 -13.13
CA PHE A 577 -14.78 -18.66 -14.07
C PHE A 577 -15.14 -17.77 -15.25
N GLU A 578 -14.22 -16.91 -15.65
CA GLU A 578 -14.40 -16.03 -16.79
C GLU A 578 -13.42 -16.38 -17.89
N PHE A 579 -13.93 -16.37 -19.12
CA PHE A 579 -13.10 -16.42 -20.31
C PHE A 579 -12.52 -15.03 -20.53
N GLU A 580 -11.19 -14.91 -20.41
CA GLU A 580 -10.51 -13.61 -20.35
C GLU A 580 -9.85 -13.23 -21.67
N GLN A 581 -9.08 -14.14 -22.28
CA GLN A 581 -8.23 -13.85 -23.43
C GLN A 581 -8.10 -15.05 -24.37
N VAL A 582 -7.76 -14.75 -25.63
CA VAL A 582 -7.19 -15.71 -26.58
C VAL A 582 -5.77 -15.25 -26.90
N LEU A 583 -4.81 -16.15 -26.73
CA LEU A 583 -3.41 -15.94 -27.08
C LEU A 583 -3.07 -16.73 -28.35
N GLU A 584 -2.60 -16.02 -29.39
CA GLU A 584 -2.19 -16.63 -30.65
C GLU A 584 -0.95 -15.92 -31.19
N PRO A 585 0.23 -16.56 -31.09
CA PRO A 585 0.52 -17.81 -30.42
C PRO A 585 0.87 -17.65 -28.92
N PHE A 586 1.09 -18.76 -28.26
CA PHE A 586 1.54 -18.85 -26.87
C PHE A 586 2.83 -19.66 -26.82
N PHE A 587 3.87 -19.08 -26.20
CA PHE A 587 5.16 -19.72 -26.02
C PHE A 587 5.39 -20.06 -24.54
N SER A 588 5.66 -21.34 -24.27
CA SER A 588 6.06 -21.80 -22.95
C SER A 588 7.54 -22.17 -22.95
N HIS A 589 8.28 -21.65 -21.97
CA HIS A 589 9.70 -21.99 -21.76
C HIS A 589 9.86 -23.39 -21.15
N GLY A 590 8.80 -23.92 -20.53
CA GLY A 590 8.84 -25.18 -19.78
C GLY A 590 9.22 -24.99 -18.30
N ALA A 591 9.77 -23.87 -17.93
CA ALA A 591 10.00 -23.53 -16.52
C ALA A 591 8.72 -22.99 -15.90
N LYS A 592 8.52 -23.25 -14.60
CA LYS A 592 7.34 -22.77 -13.86
C LYS A 592 7.24 -21.26 -13.93
N LYS A 593 6.03 -20.77 -14.22
CA LYS A 593 5.68 -19.34 -14.25
C LYS A 593 6.33 -18.52 -15.37
N ARG A 594 6.91 -19.16 -16.40
CA ARG A 594 7.53 -18.48 -17.54
C ARG A 594 6.80 -18.74 -18.84
N TYR A 595 6.13 -17.71 -19.36
CA TYR A 595 5.45 -17.79 -20.65
C TYR A 595 5.33 -16.43 -21.32
N VAL A 596 5.08 -16.46 -22.62
CA VAL A 596 4.84 -15.27 -23.46
C VAL A 596 3.68 -15.60 -24.41
N GLY A 597 2.77 -14.65 -24.61
CA GLY A 597 1.65 -14.81 -25.51
C GLY A 597 1.28 -13.52 -26.22
N LYS A 598 0.79 -13.63 -27.46
CA LYS A 598 0.25 -12.50 -28.22
C LYS A 598 -1.27 -12.49 -28.09
N VAL A 599 -1.82 -11.43 -27.53
CA VAL A 599 -3.27 -11.28 -27.35
C VAL A 599 -3.94 -11.00 -28.67
N VAL A 600 -4.96 -11.80 -29.01
CA VAL A 600 -5.83 -11.56 -30.19
C VAL A 600 -7.28 -11.26 -29.79
N TYR A 601 -7.66 -11.56 -28.56
CA TYR A 601 -8.96 -11.24 -27.96
C TYR A 601 -8.75 -10.90 -26.48
N PRO A 602 -9.40 -9.88 -25.92
CA PRO A 602 -10.38 -8.98 -26.54
C PRO A 602 -9.75 -8.02 -27.57
N SER A 603 -10.57 -7.49 -28.47
CA SER A 603 -10.10 -6.66 -29.59
C SER A 603 -9.38 -5.39 -29.18
N ASN A 604 -9.75 -4.79 -28.04
CA ASN A 604 -9.10 -3.60 -27.49
C ASN A 604 -7.67 -3.87 -26.96
N GLU A 605 -7.34 -5.12 -26.69
CA GLU A 605 -6.00 -5.56 -26.26
C GLU A 605 -5.22 -6.27 -27.39
N ALA A 606 -5.83 -6.45 -28.55
CA ALA A 606 -5.23 -7.17 -29.68
C ALA A 606 -3.89 -6.57 -30.10
N GLY A 607 -2.88 -7.44 -30.28
CA GLY A 607 -1.51 -7.05 -30.58
C GLY A 607 -0.61 -6.87 -29.38
N THR A 608 -1.16 -6.83 -28.19
CA THR A 608 -0.40 -6.77 -26.93
C THR A 608 0.33 -8.08 -26.67
N ILE A 609 1.56 -8.00 -26.17
CA ILE A 609 2.32 -9.17 -25.78
C ILE A 609 2.29 -9.28 -24.24
N VAL A 610 1.82 -10.43 -23.76
CA VAL A 610 1.83 -10.78 -22.34
C VAL A 610 3.09 -11.58 -22.04
N VAL A 611 3.88 -11.10 -21.09
CA VAL A 611 5.12 -11.75 -20.64
C VAL A 611 5.02 -12.01 -19.16
N ARG A 612 5.28 -13.25 -18.75
CA ARG A 612 5.28 -13.61 -17.33
C ARG A 612 6.52 -14.42 -16.97
N GLY A 613 7.06 -14.15 -15.77
CA GLY A 613 8.18 -14.90 -15.22
C GLY A 613 9.55 -14.50 -15.76
N TYR A 614 9.60 -13.59 -16.70
CA TYR A 614 10.83 -13.05 -17.27
C TYR A 614 11.17 -11.67 -16.72
N GLU A 615 10.36 -11.16 -15.82
CA GLU A 615 10.65 -9.93 -15.11
C GLU A 615 11.90 -10.18 -14.26
N THR A 616 12.97 -9.49 -14.60
CA THR A 616 14.23 -9.63 -13.95
C THR A 616 14.18 -8.96 -12.57
N ARG A 617 13.73 -9.68 -11.58
CA ARG A 617 13.86 -9.30 -10.16
C ARG A 617 15.26 -9.61 -9.64
N ARG A 618 16.19 -9.97 -10.53
CA ARG A 618 17.58 -10.16 -10.16
C ARG A 618 18.18 -8.83 -9.73
N THR A 619 19.02 -8.90 -8.73
CA THR A 619 19.69 -7.74 -8.14
C THR A 619 20.67 -7.05 -9.08
N ASP A 620 20.94 -7.65 -10.23
CA ASP A 620 21.91 -7.20 -11.24
C ASP A 620 21.26 -6.96 -12.63
N SER A 621 19.93 -6.76 -12.69
CA SER A 621 19.24 -6.55 -13.96
C SER A 621 19.35 -5.12 -14.49
N PHE A 622 19.46 -4.99 -15.80
CA PHE A 622 19.54 -3.70 -16.51
C PHE A 622 18.57 -3.68 -17.71
N ASP A 623 18.15 -2.48 -18.12
CA ASP A 623 17.08 -2.30 -19.11
C ASP A 623 17.29 -3.02 -20.43
N LEU A 624 18.51 -3.07 -20.91
CA LEU A 624 18.83 -3.73 -22.17
C LEU A 624 18.42 -5.20 -22.16
N GLN A 625 18.55 -5.88 -21.02
CA GLN A 625 18.10 -7.27 -20.87
C GLN A 625 16.63 -7.44 -21.19
N SER A 626 15.80 -6.58 -20.59
CA SER A 626 14.34 -6.64 -20.79
C SER A 626 13.95 -6.24 -22.22
N GLU A 627 14.57 -5.20 -22.75
CA GLU A 627 14.27 -4.73 -24.11
C GLU A 627 14.63 -5.75 -25.19
N ILE A 628 15.81 -6.33 -25.10
CA ILE A 628 16.24 -7.35 -26.09
C ILE A 628 15.41 -8.63 -25.93
N LEU A 629 15.07 -9.00 -24.74
CA LEU A 629 14.23 -10.17 -24.48
C LEU A 629 12.85 -9.99 -25.14
N MET A 630 12.24 -8.82 -25.01
CA MET A 630 10.96 -8.49 -25.67
C MET A 630 11.07 -8.53 -27.17
N GLU A 631 12.14 -8.00 -27.73
CA GLU A 631 12.40 -8.02 -29.17
C GLU A 631 12.52 -9.47 -29.69
N ILE A 632 13.25 -10.31 -28.98
CA ILE A 632 13.41 -11.73 -29.31
C ILE A 632 12.07 -12.48 -29.20
N PHE A 633 11.28 -12.22 -28.16
CA PHE A 633 9.96 -12.82 -28.01
C PHE A 633 9.03 -12.43 -29.17
N GLN A 634 9.07 -11.17 -29.60
CA GLN A 634 8.28 -10.74 -30.74
C GLN A 634 8.65 -11.51 -32.01
N LEU A 635 9.93 -11.73 -32.24
CA LEU A 635 10.43 -12.50 -33.38
C LEU A 635 9.97 -13.97 -33.30
N ILE A 636 10.05 -14.57 -32.11
CA ILE A 636 9.62 -15.96 -31.89
C ILE A 636 8.10 -16.09 -32.13
N LEU A 637 7.31 -15.15 -31.60
CA LEU A 637 5.84 -15.17 -31.75
C LEU A 637 5.41 -14.93 -33.20
N ASP A 638 6.22 -14.19 -33.98
CA ASP A 638 5.99 -13.96 -35.41
C ASP A 638 6.50 -15.13 -36.28
N GLY A 639 7.00 -16.20 -35.69
CA GLY A 639 7.52 -17.36 -36.40
C GLY A 639 8.89 -17.17 -37.01
N LYS A 640 9.62 -16.12 -36.65
CA LYS A 640 10.94 -15.75 -37.21
C LYS A 640 12.09 -16.22 -36.32
N LEU A 641 12.18 -17.53 -36.12
CA LEU A 641 13.16 -18.13 -35.22
C LEU A 641 14.62 -17.87 -35.67
N ASP A 642 14.90 -17.93 -36.99
CA ASP A 642 16.26 -17.69 -37.50
C ASP A 642 16.70 -16.24 -37.29
N GLU A 643 15.78 -15.29 -37.46
CA GLU A 643 16.05 -13.87 -37.17
C GLU A 643 16.29 -13.64 -35.70
N ALA A 644 15.54 -14.32 -34.82
CA ALA A 644 15.74 -14.27 -33.37
C ALA A 644 17.13 -14.72 -32.98
N LYS A 645 17.61 -15.83 -33.54
CA LYS A 645 18.97 -16.34 -33.30
C LYS A 645 20.05 -15.37 -33.79
N ARG A 646 19.86 -14.81 -34.99
CA ARG A 646 20.79 -13.82 -35.56
C ARG A 646 20.84 -12.56 -34.71
N ARG A 647 19.69 -12.03 -34.31
CA ARG A 647 19.61 -10.81 -33.47
C ARG A 647 20.25 -11.02 -32.11
N SER A 648 20.09 -12.21 -31.50
CA SER A 648 20.72 -12.55 -30.24
C SER A 648 22.25 -12.47 -30.32
N LYS A 649 22.82 -12.99 -31.37
CA LYS A 649 24.26 -12.93 -31.59
C LYS A 649 24.72 -11.50 -31.87
N GLU A 650 23.97 -10.76 -32.66
CA GLU A 650 24.27 -9.37 -33.03
C GLU A 650 24.30 -8.45 -31.81
N ILE A 651 23.31 -8.53 -30.92
CA ILE A 651 23.27 -7.67 -29.74
C ILE A 651 24.42 -7.95 -28.76
N ILE A 652 24.81 -9.20 -28.60
CA ILE A 652 25.96 -9.57 -27.77
C ILE A 652 27.24 -8.92 -28.29
N GLU A 653 27.47 -8.93 -29.60
CA GLU A 653 28.62 -8.27 -30.23
C GLU A 653 28.58 -6.76 -30.10
N GLN A 654 27.40 -6.16 -30.26
CA GLN A 654 27.20 -4.71 -30.09
C GLN A 654 27.54 -4.27 -28.66
N VAL A 655 27.12 -5.03 -27.65
CA VAL A 655 27.45 -4.73 -26.25
C VAL A 655 28.95 -4.83 -25.99
N LYS A 656 29.61 -5.88 -26.51
CA LYS A 656 31.07 -6.04 -26.38
C LYS A 656 31.85 -4.87 -26.97
N LYS A 657 31.34 -4.26 -28.04
CA LYS A 657 31.96 -3.13 -28.71
C LYS A 657 31.55 -1.77 -28.13
N GLY A 658 30.72 -1.76 -27.09
CA GLY A 658 30.25 -0.53 -26.47
C GLY A 658 29.27 0.28 -27.33
N GLN A 659 28.61 -0.35 -28.29
CA GLN A 659 27.67 0.30 -29.24
C GLN A 659 26.24 0.31 -28.73
N VAL A 660 26.04 0.57 -27.44
CA VAL A 660 24.73 0.61 -26.79
C VAL A 660 24.63 1.86 -25.92
N PRO A 661 23.43 2.45 -25.77
CA PRO A 661 23.25 3.60 -24.88
C PRO A 661 23.62 3.27 -23.44
N LEU A 662 24.33 4.17 -22.79
CA LEU A 662 24.79 3.98 -21.40
C LEU A 662 23.65 3.78 -20.42
N GLU A 663 22.57 4.53 -20.56
CA GLU A 663 21.38 4.44 -19.70
C GLU A 663 20.70 3.07 -19.71
N LYS A 664 20.94 2.27 -20.75
CA LYS A 664 20.41 0.91 -20.86
C LYS A 664 21.17 -0.11 -20.00
N LEU A 665 22.36 0.27 -19.51
CA LEU A 665 23.23 -0.56 -18.69
C LEU A 665 23.09 -0.31 -17.18
N VAL A 666 22.31 0.66 -16.79
CA VAL A 666 22.12 1.07 -15.39
C VAL A 666 21.43 -0.01 -14.59
N ILE A 667 22.01 -0.34 -13.45
CA ILE A 667 21.44 -1.27 -12.47
C ILE A 667 20.99 -0.47 -11.24
N SER A 668 19.84 -0.82 -10.67
CA SER A 668 19.28 -0.11 -9.52
C SER A 668 18.84 -1.09 -8.43
N ARG A 669 19.11 -0.76 -7.17
CA ARG A 669 18.72 -1.57 -6.03
C ARG A 669 18.57 -0.70 -4.78
N THR A 670 17.61 -1.07 -3.92
CA THR A 670 17.42 -0.43 -2.62
C THR A 670 18.60 -0.72 -1.68
N VAL A 671 19.06 0.30 -0.97
CA VAL A 671 20.08 0.21 0.06
C VAL A 671 19.49 0.54 1.41
N ARG A 672 19.60 -0.39 2.36
CA ARG A 672 19.21 -0.18 3.76
C ARG A 672 20.28 0.66 4.49
N ASP A 673 20.12 0.86 5.78
CA ASP A 673 21.15 1.50 6.59
C ASP A 673 22.49 0.74 6.39
N ILE A 674 23.54 1.44 5.97
CA ILE A 674 24.84 0.88 5.66
C ILE A 674 25.42 0.11 6.87
N LYS A 675 25.09 0.56 8.08
CA LYS A 675 25.50 -0.10 9.33
C LYS A 675 24.93 -1.50 9.53
N GLN A 676 23.86 -1.86 8.82
CA GLN A 676 23.20 -3.16 8.94
C GLN A 676 23.82 -4.24 8.06
N TYR A 677 24.74 -3.89 7.16
CA TYR A 677 25.41 -4.84 6.27
C TYR A 677 26.64 -5.43 6.95
N LYS A 678 26.76 -6.76 6.91
CA LYS A 678 27.93 -7.47 7.50
C LYS A 678 29.23 -7.13 6.78
N ASN A 679 29.20 -7.09 5.44
CA ASN A 679 30.33 -6.73 4.59
C ASN A 679 29.90 -5.67 3.60
N PRO A 680 29.83 -4.40 4.02
CA PRO A 680 29.29 -3.34 3.15
C PRO A 680 30.10 -3.18 1.86
N ASP A 681 31.41 -3.40 1.87
CA ASP A 681 32.26 -3.22 0.70
C ASP A 681 32.11 -4.34 -0.35
N SER A 682 31.49 -5.47 0.02
CA SER A 682 31.24 -6.59 -0.91
C SER A 682 29.97 -6.41 -1.74
N MET A 683 29.13 -5.47 -1.39
CA MET A 683 27.83 -5.25 -2.04
C MET A 683 27.89 -4.09 -3.03
N PRO A 684 27.60 -4.31 -4.33
CA PRO A 684 27.66 -3.24 -5.34
C PRO A 684 26.78 -2.03 -5.04
N ASN A 685 25.55 -2.26 -4.56
CA ASN A 685 24.62 -1.20 -4.19
C ASN A 685 25.15 -0.34 -3.05
N VAL A 686 25.77 -0.93 -2.04
CA VAL A 686 26.34 -0.21 -0.90
C VAL A 686 27.58 0.58 -1.32
N GLN A 687 28.42 -0.02 -2.18
CA GLN A 687 29.58 0.69 -2.76
C GLN A 687 29.15 1.93 -3.54
N ALA A 688 28.10 1.81 -4.36
CA ALA A 688 27.53 2.94 -5.10
C ALA A 688 26.98 4.03 -4.16
N ALA A 689 26.28 3.63 -3.09
CA ALA A 689 25.74 4.56 -2.10
C ALA A 689 26.86 5.35 -1.39
N ARG A 690 27.94 4.67 -0.99
CA ARG A 690 29.11 5.32 -0.38
C ARG A 690 29.76 6.32 -1.32
N LYS A 691 29.95 5.96 -2.57
CA LYS A 691 30.52 6.84 -3.59
C LYS A 691 29.65 8.05 -3.86
N LEU A 692 28.32 7.90 -3.80
CA LEU A 692 27.39 9.01 -3.88
C LEU A 692 27.56 9.98 -2.71
N GLN A 693 27.70 9.47 -1.49
CA GLN A 693 27.94 10.28 -0.30
C GLN A 693 29.26 11.06 -0.41
N GLU A 694 30.31 10.44 -0.92
CA GLU A 694 31.62 11.06 -1.12
C GLU A 694 31.58 12.26 -2.07
N ILE A 695 30.70 12.25 -3.06
CA ILE A 695 30.52 13.36 -4.00
C ILE A 695 29.43 14.35 -3.58
N GLY A 696 28.94 14.24 -2.33
CA GLY A 696 28.00 15.20 -1.74
C GLY A 696 26.52 14.93 -1.97
N TYR A 697 26.15 13.78 -2.52
CA TYR A 697 24.76 13.38 -2.66
C TYR A 697 24.23 12.81 -1.36
N GLU A 698 22.99 13.15 -1.07
CA GLU A 698 22.31 12.66 0.09
C GLU A 698 21.89 11.19 -0.10
N PHE A 699 22.20 10.37 0.89
CA PHE A 699 21.73 8.99 0.97
C PHE A 699 20.89 8.79 2.22
N VAL A 700 19.70 8.23 2.05
CA VAL A 700 18.79 7.88 3.15
C VAL A 700 18.52 6.38 3.10
N PRO A 701 18.57 5.67 4.23
CA PRO A 701 18.24 4.24 4.28
C PRO A 701 16.87 3.97 3.65
N GLY A 702 16.81 2.95 2.78
CA GLY A 702 15.63 2.61 1.99
C GLY A 702 15.61 3.21 0.59
N MET A 703 16.53 4.10 0.28
CA MET A 703 16.68 4.73 -1.02
C MET A 703 17.23 3.76 -2.07
N LYS A 704 16.71 3.85 -3.30
CA LYS A 704 17.20 3.09 -4.42
C LYS A 704 18.41 3.79 -5.05
N VAL A 705 19.51 3.06 -5.22
CA VAL A 705 20.74 3.59 -5.78
C VAL A 705 20.98 2.96 -7.15
N SER A 706 21.48 3.76 -8.09
CA SER A 706 21.75 3.35 -9.47
C SER A 706 23.26 3.38 -9.75
N TRP A 707 23.75 2.39 -10.50
CA TRP A 707 25.18 2.30 -10.83
C TRP A 707 25.41 1.61 -12.16
N ILE A 708 26.67 1.72 -12.63
CA ILE A 708 27.20 0.98 -13.77
C ILE A 708 28.40 0.19 -13.30
N VAL A 709 28.48 -1.07 -13.71
CA VAL A 709 29.61 -1.95 -13.41
C VAL A 709 30.80 -1.53 -14.27
N THR A 710 31.93 -1.24 -13.64
CA THR A 710 33.16 -0.79 -14.29
C THR A 710 34.25 -1.87 -14.28
N ASN A 711 34.23 -2.79 -13.34
CA ASN A 711 35.17 -3.92 -13.32
C ASN A 711 34.62 -5.09 -12.50
N ASP A 712 34.16 -6.14 -13.18
CA ASP A 712 33.64 -7.35 -12.56
C ASP A 712 34.75 -8.34 -12.16
N ARG A 713 35.95 -8.15 -12.67
CA ARG A 713 37.13 -9.03 -12.36
C ARG A 713 37.70 -8.75 -10.97
N LYS A 714 37.47 -7.59 -10.41
CA LYS A 714 37.83 -7.26 -9.03
C LYS A 714 36.90 -7.93 -8.04
N SER A 715 37.44 -8.32 -6.91
CA SER A 715 36.66 -8.79 -5.77
C SER A 715 36.91 -7.85 -4.58
N PRO A 716 35.95 -7.06 -4.14
CA PRO A 716 34.56 -6.93 -4.63
C PRO A 716 34.44 -6.27 -6.02
N GLN A 717 33.32 -6.53 -6.72
CA GLN A 717 33.01 -5.93 -8.01
C GLN A 717 33.09 -4.39 -7.90
N GLU A 718 33.76 -3.77 -8.86
CA GLU A 718 33.87 -2.30 -8.89
C GLU A 718 32.73 -1.69 -9.68
N VAL A 719 32.04 -0.74 -9.07
CA VAL A 719 30.92 -0.02 -9.69
C VAL A 719 31.07 1.49 -9.49
N GLU A 720 30.46 2.27 -10.39
CA GLU A 720 30.37 3.72 -10.27
C GLU A 720 28.90 4.16 -10.24
N PRO A 721 28.53 5.07 -9.35
CA PRO A 721 27.15 5.55 -9.30
C PRO A 721 26.76 6.26 -10.60
N TYR A 722 25.55 6.01 -11.04
CA TYR A 722 24.97 6.67 -12.19
C TYR A 722 23.92 7.68 -11.73
N ILE A 723 24.05 8.92 -12.21
CA ILE A 723 23.14 10.01 -11.90
C ILE A 723 22.54 10.51 -13.20
N ASN A 724 21.21 10.43 -13.29
CA ASN A 724 20.49 10.89 -14.48
C ASN A 724 20.73 12.39 -14.70
N GLY A 725 21.11 12.75 -15.94
CA GLY A 725 21.41 14.12 -16.32
C GLY A 725 22.83 14.60 -16.07
N ARG A 726 23.70 13.75 -15.49
CA ARG A 726 25.12 14.06 -15.32
C ARG A 726 26.01 13.20 -16.20
N PRO A 727 27.17 13.74 -16.69
CA PRO A 727 28.12 12.97 -17.47
C PRO A 727 28.68 11.81 -16.66
N PHE A 728 28.78 10.65 -17.30
CA PHE A 728 29.42 9.47 -16.72
C PHE A 728 30.84 9.34 -17.32
N ASN A 729 31.86 9.45 -16.48
CA ASN A 729 33.26 9.57 -16.93
C ASN A 729 34.06 8.26 -16.93
N LYS A 730 33.46 7.17 -16.46
CA LYS A 730 34.12 5.86 -16.40
C LYS A 730 33.68 4.97 -17.55
N LYS A 731 34.54 4.02 -17.93
CA LYS A 731 34.20 3.05 -18.96
C LYS A 731 33.46 1.85 -18.34
N PRO A 732 32.27 1.49 -18.86
CA PRO A 732 31.57 0.29 -18.41
C PRO A 732 32.37 -0.98 -18.69
N ASP A 733 32.17 -2.01 -17.86
CA ASP A 733 32.70 -3.36 -18.13
C ASP A 733 31.79 -4.06 -19.15
N TYR A 734 32.01 -3.80 -20.42
CA TYR A 734 31.18 -4.34 -21.49
C TYR A 734 31.18 -5.87 -21.57
N GLU A 735 32.22 -6.53 -21.15
CA GLU A 735 32.29 -8.01 -21.07
C GLU A 735 31.27 -8.53 -20.05
N TYR A 736 31.16 -7.89 -18.90
CA TYR A 736 30.16 -8.21 -17.87
C TYR A 736 28.76 -8.10 -18.44
N TYR A 737 28.44 -6.98 -19.10
CA TYR A 737 27.12 -6.73 -19.67
C TYR A 737 26.79 -7.68 -20.82
N ALA A 738 27.76 -8.01 -21.66
CA ALA A 738 27.58 -8.99 -22.73
C ALA A 738 27.25 -10.38 -22.19
N ARG A 739 27.91 -10.81 -21.12
CA ARG A 739 27.58 -12.07 -20.43
C ARG A 739 26.18 -12.07 -19.86
N GLY A 740 25.76 -10.95 -19.27
CA GLY A 740 24.39 -10.77 -18.75
C GLY A 740 23.33 -10.92 -19.84
N ILE A 741 23.56 -10.34 -21.01
CA ILE A 741 22.69 -10.50 -22.19
C ILE A 741 22.66 -11.96 -22.66
N ALA A 742 23.82 -12.61 -22.76
CA ALA A 742 23.92 -13.99 -23.19
C ALA A 742 23.14 -14.95 -22.25
N GLU A 743 23.26 -14.76 -20.95
CA GLU A 743 22.53 -15.53 -19.95
C GLU A 743 21.01 -15.32 -20.07
N THR A 744 20.57 -14.09 -20.30
CA THR A 744 19.16 -13.74 -20.46
C THR A 744 18.56 -14.43 -21.68
N LEU A 745 19.29 -14.50 -22.81
CA LEU A 745 18.83 -15.05 -24.06
C LEU A 745 18.96 -16.58 -24.16
N THR A 746 19.73 -17.21 -23.29
CA THR A 746 19.84 -18.66 -23.24
C THR A 746 18.59 -19.28 -22.64
#